data_3fd9e40c50a2b610a7d5de6e4750ebd8
#
_entry.id   3fd9e40c50a2b610a7d5de6e4750ebd8
#
_cell.length_a   1.000
_cell.length_b   1.000
_cell.length_c   1.000
_cell.angle_alpha   90.00
_cell.angle_beta   90.00
_cell.angle_gamma   90.00
#
_symmetry.space_group_name_H-M   'P 1'
#
loop_
_entity.id
_entity.type
_entity.pdbx_description
1 polymer ?
#
loop_
_entity_poly.entity_id
_entity_poly.type
_entity_poly.pdbx_seq_one_letter_code
_entity_poly.pdbx_strand_id
1 'polypeptide(L)'
;MFNGSGPRLFALPPGVDFAKSLVAGLQARAASQIELAQTELYVGTERMSRRLRGIFDTGPASLLPQIRMVTDLADPIIRAQLPEPEPALRRRLELTGLISKLLDSQPDLAPRSALFDLADSLSSLMEEMQGEGVAPETIAALDVSDQSGHWERALSFLKIVQHYFQDEGTPDSPAFNRLAMQLRLAQWQDTPPQHPIIVAGSTGSRGTTAEFMRAVATLPQGAVILPGFDFDMPQAVWDRLDEPLSGEDHPQFRFSRLMQQLDLAPQDVELWDRTPAPDPDRNRLISLALRPAPVTHQWMSEGPDLPDLRDATAKMTMVDAPSLRDEALAIALRLRQAAEDGTTAALITPDRMLTRQVTSTLDRWGILPDDSAGVPAQLTPPGRFLRHVAALFSQPLSAEILLTLLKHPLSHTGAGRGQHLQNTRNLELHIRKKGWPFPRADLIRAWGVAKEQPVWADWVATRFCDLQRHGLLPLSTWVDDTITMAEAIAGGSEDDGPGTLWQENAGRKLTQIIDELRTEAGYGADMDARDFNDLFGAVIAKGEVRDRDKPHPHILIWGTLEARVMGADLLILAGLNEGSWPELPGADPWLNRKMRADAGLLLPDRRIGLSAHDFQQAAAAQEVWLTRSLKSDEAETVPSRWVNRLTNLMTGLPLRFGPEALKTMRMRGAYWLALTEAAETPLPSPPATRPSPAPPLEARPRALSVTEIKRLVRDPYAIYARHSLRLRALDPLMRAPDALMRGTLLHEVLEHFVKDATSDPTLMTPDALNTKANALIGDPDKVPFPTIRQLWLSRMAQVADWFVESETARQSIASPAKFEVHGKADIPALGFTLKGTADRIDIDTRGGAHIYDYKTGTAPTKKEQEHFEKQLLLEAAMLIKGGFDGLDPRFVERAAFISLKPGDPKEVPAPLEDMDPEKVWEEFTQLITAYLDPDKGFTARRALMKDTDIADYDHLSRFGEWDVTDQAESETLT
;
A
#
# COMPACT_ATOMS: atom_id res chain seq x y z
N MET A 1 -15.81 -17.39 -48.86
CA MET A 1 -16.50 -17.44 -47.54
C MET A 1 -17.81 -16.64 -47.54
N PHE A 2 -17.87 -15.49 -48.18
CA PHE A 2 -19.04 -14.62 -48.21
C PHE A 2 -19.59 -14.45 -49.63
N ASN A 3 -20.92 -14.63 -49.78
CA ASN A 3 -21.66 -14.48 -51.03
C ASN A 3 -22.61 -13.26 -50.90
N GLY A 4 -22.61 -12.35 -51.87
CA GLY A 4 -23.48 -11.18 -51.85
C GLY A 4 -22.70 -9.84 -51.87
N SER A 5 -23.41 -8.74 -52.24
CA SER A 5 -22.89 -7.36 -52.24
C SER A 5 -23.47 -6.58 -51.05
N GLY A 6 -22.70 -5.72 -50.45
CA GLY A 6 -23.09 -4.86 -49.34
C GLY A 6 -22.26 -5.08 -48.07
N PRO A 7 -22.38 -4.16 -47.07
CA PRO A 7 -21.67 -4.30 -45.83
C PRO A 7 -22.14 -5.51 -45.02
N ARG A 8 -21.20 -6.24 -44.39
CA ARG A 8 -21.49 -7.46 -43.63
C ARG A 8 -21.18 -7.28 -42.17
N LEU A 9 -22.23 -7.25 -41.39
CA LEU A 9 -22.16 -7.16 -39.95
C LEU A 9 -22.83 -8.39 -39.31
N PHE A 10 -22.03 -9.19 -38.65
CA PHE A 10 -22.49 -10.33 -37.86
C PHE A 10 -22.35 -10.04 -36.35
N ALA A 11 -23.09 -10.77 -35.54
CA ALA A 11 -22.95 -10.65 -34.10
C ALA A 11 -23.23 -11.98 -33.39
N LEU A 12 -22.83 -12.02 -32.12
CA LEU A 12 -23.19 -13.05 -31.15
C LEU A 12 -23.95 -12.40 -29.98
N PRO A 13 -25.01 -13.06 -29.45
CA PRO A 13 -25.76 -12.51 -28.32
C PRO A 13 -24.92 -12.50 -27.02
N PRO A 14 -25.33 -11.71 -26.00
CA PRO A 14 -24.67 -11.70 -24.71
C PRO A 14 -24.60 -13.08 -24.04
N GLY A 15 -23.53 -13.37 -23.31
CA GLY A 15 -23.34 -14.62 -22.56
C GLY A 15 -22.74 -15.79 -23.36
N VAL A 16 -22.77 -15.74 -24.69
CA VAL A 16 -22.16 -16.77 -25.53
C VAL A 16 -20.62 -16.74 -25.37
N ASP A 17 -19.99 -17.91 -25.34
CA ASP A 17 -18.53 -18.04 -25.44
C ASP A 17 -18.05 -17.57 -26.81
N PHE A 18 -17.69 -16.28 -26.90
CA PHE A 18 -17.39 -15.64 -28.17
C PHE A 18 -16.29 -16.35 -28.95
N ALA A 19 -15.21 -16.79 -28.28
CA ALA A 19 -14.08 -17.44 -28.96
C ALA A 19 -14.48 -18.80 -29.57
N LYS A 20 -15.24 -19.63 -28.83
CA LYS A 20 -15.73 -20.93 -29.34
C LYS A 20 -16.67 -20.75 -30.50
N SER A 21 -17.66 -19.85 -30.39
CA SER A 21 -18.61 -19.58 -31.45
C SER A 21 -17.96 -18.91 -32.67
N LEU A 22 -16.94 -18.09 -32.45
CA LEU A 22 -16.16 -17.53 -33.55
C LEU A 22 -15.49 -18.64 -34.37
N VAL A 23 -14.79 -19.56 -33.71
CA VAL A 23 -14.13 -20.71 -34.40
C VAL A 23 -15.15 -21.61 -35.11
N ALA A 24 -16.26 -21.93 -34.43
CA ALA A 24 -17.32 -22.75 -35.03
C ALA A 24 -17.88 -22.11 -36.31
N GLY A 25 -18.18 -20.82 -36.29
CA GLY A 25 -18.67 -20.09 -37.45
C GLY A 25 -17.63 -19.94 -38.56
N LEU A 26 -16.31 -19.80 -38.23
CA LEU A 26 -15.22 -19.82 -39.23
C LEU A 26 -15.15 -21.18 -39.95
N GLN A 27 -15.16 -22.26 -39.18
CA GLN A 27 -15.09 -23.61 -39.71
C GLN A 27 -16.35 -23.98 -40.57
N ALA A 28 -17.52 -23.50 -40.14
CA ALA A 28 -18.79 -23.76 -40.89
C ALA A 28 -18.86 -22.99 -42.22
N ARG A 29 -18.22 -21.80 -42.31
CA ARG A 29 -18.28 -20.94 -43.52
C ARG A 29 -17.12 -21.15 -44.49
N ALA A 30 -15.98 -21.64 -44.00
CA ALA A 30 -14.84 -21.92 -44.86
C ALA A 30 -15.15 -23.09 -45.84
N ALA A 31 -15.08 -22.85 -47.16
CA ALA A 31 -15.31 -23.87 -48.15
C ALA A 31 -14.17 -24.93 -48.19
N SER A 32 -12.98 -24.59 -47.67
CA SER A 32 -11.82 -25.48 -47.62
C SER A 32 -10.87 -25.07 -46.52
N GLN A 33 -9.96 -26.00 -46.13
CA GLN A 33 -8.87 -25.70 -45.21
C GLN A 33 -7.91 -24.63 -45.77
N ILE A 34 -7.75 -24.52 -47.08
CA ILE A 34 -6.94 -23.50 -47.74
C ILE A 34 -7.56 -22.12 -47.52
N GLU A 35 -8.88 -22.00 -47.75
CA GLU A 35 -9.58 -20.74 -47.51
C GLU A 35 -9.51 -20.30 -46.04
N LEU A 36 -9.60 -21.25 -45.10
CA LEU A 36 -9.43 -20.98 -43.66
C LEU A 36 -8.00 -20.45 -43.38
N ALA A 37 -6.99 -21.07 -43.97
CA ALA A 37 -5.58 -20.64 -43.80
C ALA A 37 -5.27 -19.28 -44.42
N GLN A 38 -6.00 -18.93 -45.50
CA GLN A 38 -5.87 -17.61 -46.14
C GLN A 38 -6.67 -16.52 -45.42
N THR A 39 -7.57 -16.86 -44.51
CA THR A 39 -8.40 -15.90 -43.78
C THR A 39 -7.52 -15.06 -42.85
N GLU A 40 -7.54 -13.72 -43.00
CA GLU A 40 -6.97 -12.79 -42.03
C GLU A 40 -8.00 -12.47 -40.96
N LEU A 41 -7.69 -12.85 -39.71
CA LEU A 41 -8.56 -12.64 -38.55
C LEU A 41 -7.94 -11.60 -37.60
N TYR A 42 -8.57 -10.42 -37.55
CA TYR A 42 -8.13 -9.33 -36.65
C TYR A 42 -8.88 -9.39 -35.32
N VAL A 43 -8.14 -9.44 -34.23
CA VAL A 43 -8.68 -9.52 -32.83
C VAL A 43 -8.14 -8.42 -31.94
N GLY A 44 -8.86 -8.10 -30.85
CA GLY A 44 -8.56 -6.96 -29.99
C GLY A 44 -7.44 -7.19 -28.96
N THR A 45 -7.17 -8.45 -28.57
CA THR A 45 -6.19 -8.76 -27.51
C THR A 45 -5.35 -10.00 -27.81
N GLU A 46 -4.09 -10.01 -27.39
CA GLU A 46 -3.24 -11.20 -27.52
C GLU A 46 -3.79 -12.43 -26.78
N ARG A 47 -4.50 -12.21 -25.66
CA ARG A 47 -5.12 -13.31 -24.90
C ARG A 47 -6.21 -14.00 -25.74
N MET A 48 -7.00 -13.21 -26.46
CA MET A 48 -7.96 -13.72 -27.43
C MET A 48 -7.26 -14.55 -28.52
N SER A 49 -6.16 -14.02 -29.09
CA SER A 49 -5.36 -14.74 -30.11
C SER A 49 -4.85 -16.09 -29.58
N ARG A 50 -4.31 -16.12 -28.35
CA ARG A 50 -3.86 -17.37 -27.72
C ARG A 50 -4.99 -18.36 -27.48
N ARG A 51 -6.14 -17.87 -26.99
CA ARG A 51 -7.32 -18.72 -26.75
C ARG A 51 -7.84 -19.32 -28.04
N LEU A 52 -7.94 -18.55 -29.10
CA LEU A 52 -8.35 -19.08 -30.41
C LEU A 52 -7.43 -20.18 -30.89
N ARG A 53 -6.10 -20.00 -30.81
CA ARG A 53 -5.12 -21.06 -31.13
C ARG A 53 -5.36 -22.31 -30.28
N GLY A 54 -5.56 -22.16 -28.98
CA GLY A 54 -5.83 -23.30 -28.09
C GLY A 54 -7.13 -24.04 -28.43
N ILE A 55 -8.19 -23.32 -28.87
CA ILE A 55 -9.43 -23.96 -29.33
C ILE A 55 -9.18 -24.77 -30.62
N PHE A 56 -8.38 -24.24 -31.56
CA PHE A 56 -8.00 -25.00 -32.77
C PHE A 56 -7.13 -26.20 -32.42
N ASP A 57 -6.19 -26.07 -31.49
CA ASP A 57 -5.27 -27.16 -31.08
C ASP A 57 -6.00 -28.34 -30.41
N THR A 58 -7.12 -28.06 -29.71
CA THR A 58 -7.94 -29.09 -29.04
C THR A 58 -9.03 -29.67 -29.95
N GLY A 59 -9.27 -29.06 -31.12
CA GLY A 59 -10.23 -29.48 -32.10
C GLY A 59 -9.72 -30.50 -33.14
N PRO A 60 -10.50 -30.81 -34.15
CA PRO A 60 -10.06 -31.62 -35.29
C PRO A 60 -8.88 -30.93 -36.01
N ALA A 61 -7.95 -31.72 -36.55
CA ALA A 61 -6.81 -31.20 -37.29
C ALA A 61 -7.27 -30.24 -38.41
N SER A 62 -6.87 -28.95 -38.29
CA SER A 62 -7.25 -27.90 -39.22
C SER A 62 -6.09 -26.90 -39.41
N LEU A 63 -6.09 -26.25 -40.56
CA LEU A 63 -5.19 -25.12 -40.79
C LEU A 63 -5.68 -23.89 -40.03
N LEU A 64 -4.76 -23.13 -39.43
CA LEU A 64 -5.11 -21.94 -38.67
C LEU A 64 -5.29 -20.71 -39.56
N PRO A 65 -6.26 -19.84 -39.31
CA PRO A 65 -6.31 -18.52 -39.92
C PRO A 65 -5.11 -17.67 -39.51
N GLN A 66 -4.81 -16.64 -40.28
CA GLN A 66 -3.79 -15.65 -39.92
C GLN A 66 -4.33 -14.70 -38.86
N ILE A 67 -4.06 -15.00 -37.57
CA ILE A 67 -4.58 -14.18 -36.45
C ILE A 67 -3.65 -12.99 -36.22
N ARG A 68 -4.19 -11.78 -36.38
CA ARG A 68 -3.49 -10.49 -36.25
C ARG A 68 -4.19 -9.61 -35.21
N MET A 69 -3.46 -8.59 -34.72
CA MET A 69 -4.03 -7.61 -33.79
C MET A 69 -4.59 -6.41 -34.56
N VAL A 70 -5.77 -5.89 -34.14
CA VAL A 70 -6.32 -4.63 -34.68
C VAL A 70 -5.44 -3.40 -34.38
N THR A 71 -4.48 -3.53 -33.49
CA THR A 71 -3.49 -2.49 -33.13
C THR A 71 -2.19 -2.62 -33.91
N ASP A 72 -2.02 -3.62 -34.76
CA ASP A 72 -0.85 -3.84 -35.62
C ASP A 72 -1.29 -4.04 -37.08
N LEU A 73 -1.63 -2.93 -37.70
CA LEU A 73 -2.12 -2.91 -39.09
C LEU A 73 -0.98 -2.73 -40.13
N ALA A 74 0.23 -2.43 -39.69
CA ALA A 74 1.41 -2.24 -40.54
C ALA A 74 2.07 -3.60 -40.86
N ASP A 75 1.84 -4.12 -42.06
CA ASP A 75 2.68 -5.21 -42.57
C ASP A 75 4.10 -4.70 -42.93
N PRO A 76 5.06 -5.57 -43.29
CA PRO A 76 6.43 -5.15 -43.59
C PRO A 76 6.51 -4.12 -44.74
N ILE A 77 5.60 -4.15 -45.71
CA ILE A 77 5.58 -3.22 -46.84
C ILE A 77 5.11 -1.82 -46.41
N ILE A 78 4.04 -1.77 -45.62
CA ILE A 78 3.52 -0.50 -45.07
C ILE A 78 4.52 0.07 -44.05
N ARG A 79 5.11 -0.79 -43.19
CA ARG A 79 6.10 -0.36 -42.20
C ARG A 79 7.34 0.29 -42.87
N ALA A 80 7.78 -0.23 -44.00
CA ALA A 80 8.88 0.35 -44.75
C ALA A 80 8.58 1.72 -45.38
N GLN A 81 7.32 2.11 -45.48
CA GLN A 81 6.88 3.40 -46.06
C GLN A 81 6.65 4.48 -44.97
N LEU A 82 6.61 4.08 -43.70
CA LEU A 82 6.36 5.00 -42.60
C LEU A 82 7.63 5.17 -41.75
N PRO A 83 7.83 6.34 -41.12
CA PRO A 83 8.88 6.52 -40.14
C PRO A 83 8.57 5.64 -38.90
N GLU A 84 9.61 5.17 -38.24
CA GLU A 84 9.43 4.43 -36.97
C GLU A 84 8.71 5.31 -35.93
N PRO A 85 7.76 4.76 -35.18
CA PRO A 85 7.02 5.54 -34.17
C PRO A 85 7.93 5.99 -33.03
N GLU A 86 7.69 7.22 -32.56
CA GLU A 86 8.38 7.76 -31.41
C GLU A 86 8.03 6.95 -30.15
N PRO A 87 9.02 6.55 -29.34
CA PRO A 87 8.77 5.88 -28.05
C PRO A 87 7.93 6.77 -27.12
N ALA A 88 6.90 6.20 -26.51
CA ALA A 88 6.02 6.93 -25.60
C ALA A 88 6.78 7.57 -24.42
N LEU A 89 7.84 6.93 -23.94
CA LEU A 89 8.68 7.46 -22.88
C LEU A 89 9.42 8.73 -23.31
N ARG A 90 9.96 8.79 -24.56
CA ARG A 90 10.62 9.99 -25.11
C ARG A 90 9.69 11.18 -25.08
N ARG A 91 8.50 11.06 -25.68
CA ARG A 91 7.48 12.11 -25.70
C ARG A 91 7.14 12.60 -24.31
N ARG A 92 6.96 11.67 -23.37
CA ARG A 92 6.69 12.00 -21.98
C ARG A 92 7.83 12.83 -21.34
N LEU A 93 9.08 12.45 -21.59
CA LEU A 93 10.26 13.18 -21.09
C LEU A 93 10.35 14.59 -21.69
N GLU A 94 10.12 14.74 -22.98
CA GLU A 94 10.11 16.04 -23.66
C GLU A 94 8.99 16.94 -23.13
N LEU A 95 7.76 16.41 -22.99
CA LEU A 95 6.63 17.15 -22.41
C LEU A 95 6.92 17.56 -20.96
N THR A 96 7.52 16.68 -20.17
CA THR A 96 7.95 17.01 -18.81
C THR A 96 8.90 18.19 -18.79
N GLY A 97 9.89 18.23 -19.70
CA GLY A 97 10.82 19.34 -19.84
C GLY A 97 10.15 20.66 -20.26
N LEU A 98 9.20 20.60 -21.19
CA LEU A 98 8.42 21.76 -21.62
C LEU A 98 7.51 22.32 -20.52
N ILE A 99 6.79 21.44 -19.83
CA ILE A 99 5.91 21.81 -18.70
C ILE A 99 6.73 22.35 -17.53
N SER A 100 7.89 21.77 -17.22
CA SER A 100 8.81 22.29 -16.20
C SER A 100 9.19 23.76 -16.48
N LYS A 101 9.63 24.06 -17.71
CA LYS A 101 9.95 25.45 -18.13
C LYS A 101 8.74 26.39 -18.05
N LEU A 102 7.54 25.90 -18.39
CA LEU A 102 6.30 26.67 -18.27
C LEU A 102 5.99 26.99 -16.81
N LEU A 103 6.09 26.00 -15.91
CA LEU A 103 5.87 26.20 -14.47
C LEU A 103 6.93 27.11 -13.83
N ASP A 104 8.17 27.07 -14.29
CA ASP A 104 9.22 27.98 -13.81
C ASP A 104 8.94 29.46 -14.22
N SER A 105 8.35 29.65 -15.42
CA SER A 105 7.95 30.99 -15.88
C SER A 105 6.62 31.46 -15.30
N GLN A 106 5.70 30.56 -14.97
CA GLN A 106 4.35 30.82 -14.48
C GLN A 106 3.99 29.87 -13.32
N PRO A 107 4.55 30.09 -12.11
CA PRO A 107 4.36 29.15 -10.97
C PRO A 107 2.91 29.02 -10.49
N ASP A 108 2.05 30.00 -10.81
CA ASP A 108 0.65 30.02 -10.40
C ASP A 108 -0.25 29.11 -11.24
N LEU A 109 0.26 28.52 -12.34
CA LEU A 109 -0.53 27.63 -13.20
C LEU A 109 -0.85 26.30 -12.50
N ALA A 110 0.15 25.67 -11.87
CA ALA A 110 0.00 24.44 -11.14
C ALA A 110 1.17 24.23 -10.15
N PRO A 111 0.99 23.48 -9.06
CA PRO A 111 2.09 23.12 -8.18
C PRO A 111 3.08 22.20 -8.90
N ARG A 112 4.40 22.37 -8.62
CA ARG A 112 5.45 21.56 -9.25
C ARG A 112 5.28 20.05 -9.01
N SER A 113 4.69 19.65 -7.90
CA SER A 113 4.35 18.24 -7.63
C SER A 113 3.39 17.62 -8.64
N ALA A 114 2.66 18.41 -9.43
CA ALA A 114 1.78 17.92 -10.48
C ALA A 114 2.49 17.75 -11.84
N LEU A 115 3.80 18.03 -11.95
CA LEU A 115 4.55 18.07 -13.20
C LEU A 115 4.38 16.79 -14.05
N PHE A 116 4.57 15.63 -13.43
CA PHE A 116 4.51 14.35 -14.16
C PHE A 116 3.08 13.93 -14.49
N ASP A 117 2.12 14.19 -13.62
CA ASP A 117 0.70 13.94 -13.87
C ASP A 117 0.17 14.79 -15.01
N LEU A 118 0.58 16.06 -15.09
CA LEU A 118 0.26 16.96 -16.19
C LEU A 118 0.89 16.48 -17.51
N ALA A 119 2.16 16.06 -17.49
CA ALA A 119 2.82 15.52 -18.68
C ALA A 119 2.14 14.23 -19.18
N ASP A 120 1.79 13.31 -18.29
CA ASP A 120 1.05 12.08 -18.62
C ASP A 120 -0.34 12.38 -19.17
N SER A 121 -1.07 13.29 -18.55
CA SER A 121 -2.41 13.68 -18.98
C SER A 121 -2.39 14.38 -20.33
N LEU A 122 -1.40 15.25 -20.57
CA LEU A 122 -1.23 15.94 -21.86
C LEU A 122 -0.82 14.96 -22.97
N SER A 123 0.12 14.05 -22.69
CA SER A 123 0.48 12.98 -23.62
C SER A 123 -0.73 12.12 -24.00
N SER A 124 -1.56 11.76 -23.04
CA SER A 124 -2.78 10.98 -23.26
C SER A 124 -3.81 11.73 -24.13
N LEU A 125 -3.96 13.04 -23.93
CA LEU A 125 -4.82 13.88 -24.77
C LEU A 125 -4.27 13.94 -26.22
N MET A 126 -2.96 14.10 -26.39
CA MET A 126 -2.31 14.11 -27.73
C MET A 126 -2.50 12.78 -28.45
N GLU A 127 -2.25 11.66 -27.78
CA GLU A 127 -2.47 10.31 -28.30
C GLU A 127 -3.93 10.10 -28.75
N GLU A 128 -4.89 10.58 -27.95
CA GLU A 128 -6.30 10.53 -28.29
C GLU A 128 -6.62 11.37 -29.51
N MET A 129 -6.14 12.63 -29.57
CA MET A 129 -6.34 13.52 -30.73
C MET A 129 -5.84 12.85 -32.02
N GLN A 130 -4.64 12.29 -31.99
CA GLN A 130 -4.04 11.59 -33.14
C GLN A 130 -4.82 10.31 -33.50
N GLY A 131 -5.23 9.52 -32.52
CA GLY A 131 -6.01 8.30 -32.73
C GLY A 131 -7.41 8.55 -33.31
N GLU A 132 -8.06 9.65 -32.90
CA GLU A 132 -9.38 10.08 -33.41
C GLU A 132 -9.27 10.98 -34.67
N GLY A 133 -8.06 11.43 -35.03
CA GLY A 133 -7.81 12.31 -36.20
C GLY A 133 -8.29 13.75 -35.99
N VAL A 134 -8.25 14.23 -34.73
CA VAL A 134 -8.60 15.61 -34.36
C VAL A 134 -7.37 16.47 -34.50
N ALA A 135 -7.46 17.49 -35.37
CA ALA A 135 -6.39 18.46 -35.57
C ALA A 135 -6.27 19.44 -34.39
N PRO A 136 -5.05 19.93 -34.05
CA PRO A 136 -4.85 20.93 -32.99
C PRO A 136 -5.66 22.21 -33.18
N GLU A 137 -5.90 22.61 -34.43
CA GLU A 137 -6.69 23.79 -34.80
C GLU A 137 -8.14 23.66 -34.32
N THR A 138 -8.68 22.47 -34.29
CA THR A 138 -10.04 22.18 -33.79
C THR A 138 -10.16 22.57 -32.32
N ILE A 139 -9.16 22.23 -31.50
CA ILE A 139 -9.10 22.60 -30.07
C ILE A 139 -8.97 24.12 -29.91
N ALA A 140 -8.14 24.77 -30.75
CA ALA A 140 -7.96 26.21 -30.69
C ALA A 140 -9.20 27.02 -31.11
N ALA A 141 -10.08 26.42 -31.91
CA ALA A 141 -11.31 27.03 -32.40
C ALA A 141 -12.52 26.84 -31.45
N LEU A 142 -12.38 26.13 -30.36
CA LEU A 142 -13.49 25.91 -29.40
C LEU A 142 -13.96 27.22 -28.78
N ASP A 143 -15.27 27.41 -28.70
CA ASP A 143 -15.86 28.58 -28.05
C ASP A 143 -15.80 28.39 -26.52
N VAL A 144 -15.07 29.30 -25.88
CA VAL A 144 -14.82 29.29 -24.42
C VAL A 144 -15.33 30.55 -23.73
N SER A 145 -16.16 31.34 -24.41
CA SER A 145 -16.66 32.62 -23.91
C SER A 145 -17.38 32.58 -22.59
N ASP A 146 -17.96 31.43 -22.21
CA ASP A 146 -18.70 31.19 -20.96
C ASP A 146 -17.86 30.56 -19.83
N GLN A 147 -16.53 30.35 -20.02
CA GLN A 147 -15.68 29.59 -19.12
C GLN A 147 -14.80 30.50 -18.25
N SER A 148 -14.82 30.28 -16.93
CA SER A 148 -14.00 30.98 -15.93
C SER A 148 -12.49 30.63 -16.03
N GLY A 149 -11.60 31.32 -15.27
CA GLY A 149 -10.13 31.24 -15.29
C GLY A 149 -9.42 29.88 -15.30
N HIS A 150 -10.16 28.77 -15.28
CA HIS A 150 -9.62 27.42 -15.53
C HIS A 150 -9.16 27.26 -16.99
N TRP A 151 -9.92 27.83 -17.94
CA TRP A 151 -9.60 27.74 -19.37
C TRP A 151 -8.32 28.48 -19.75
N GLU A 152 -8.09 29.66 -19.19
CA GLU A 152 -6.85 30.42 -19.46
C GLU A 152 -5.60 29.63 -19.08
N ARG A 153 -5.67 28.89 -17.99
CA ARG A 153 -4.60 27.97 -17.55
C ARG A 153 -4.44 26.81 -18.51
N ALA A 154 -5.53 26.12 -18.84
CA ALA A 154 -5.50 25.01 -19.79
C ALA A 154 -4.95 25.43 -21.16
N LEU A 155 -5.31 26.64 -21.64
CA LEU A 155 -4.83 27.18 -22.93
C LEU A 155 -3.30 27.31 -22.97
N SER A 156 -2.64 27.68 -21.88
CA SER A 156 -1.18 27.77 -21.81
C SER A 156 -0.51 26.40 -22.03
N PHE A 157 -1.05 25.34 -21.52
CA PHE A 157 -0.57 23.98 -21.77
C PHE A 157 -0.92 23.50 -23.19
N LEU A 158 -2.12 23.82 -23.67
CA LEU A 158 -2.55 23.45 -25.03
C LEU A 158 -1.72 24.14 -26.15
N LYS A 159 -1.10 25.28 -25.87
CA LYS A 159 -0.11 25.88 -26.78
C LYS A 159 1.13 25.01 -26.97
N ILE A 160 1.52 24.24 -25.96
CA ILE A 160 2.61 23.25 -26.09
C ILE A 160 2.20 22.18 -27.11
N VAL A 161 0.95 21.71 -27.05
CA VAL A 161 0.41 20.74 -28.00
C VAL A 161 0.48 21.29 -29.43
N GLN A 162 0.02 22.52 -29.66
CA GLN A 162 0.06 23.15 -30.99
C GLN A 162 1.48 23.23 -31.54
N HIS A 163 2.45 23.66 -30.71
CA HIS A 163 3.84 23.75 -31.13
C HIS A 163 4.41 22.39 -31.53
N TYR A 164 4.09 21.36 -30.75
CA TYR A 164 4.56 19.99 -30.98
C TYR A 164 4.03 19.38 -32.28
N PHE A 165 2.80 19.71 -32.66
CA PHE A 165 2.20 19.23 -33.93
C PHE A 165 2.62 20.02 -35.17
N GLN A 166 3.20 21.23 -35.03
CA GLN A 166 3.68 22.04 -36.13
C GLN A 166 5.03 21.59 -36.67
N ASP A 167 5.87 20.92 -35.88
CA ASP A 167 7.06 20.26 -36.33
C ASP A 167 6.65 18.95 -37.05
N GLU A 168 7.16 18.69 -38.27
CA GLU A 168 7.00 17.45 -39.04
C GLU A 168 7.69 16.26 -38.29
N GLY A 169 7.29 16.06 -37.03
CA GLY A 169 7.90 15.08 -36.14
C GLY A 169 7.51 13.63 -36.47
N THR A 170 8.24 12.71 -35.88
CA THR A 170 7.95 11.27 -35.93
C THR A 170 6.57 10.99 -35.29
N PRO A 171 5.70 10.19 -35.94
CA PRO A 171 4.38 9.89 -35.38
C PRO A 171 4.50 9.11 -34.07
N ASP A 172 3.59 9.31 -33.13
CA ASP A 172 3.43 8.38 -32.00
C ASP A 172 2.78 7.05 -32.46
N SER A 173 2.67 6.06 -31.54
CA SER A 173 2.07 4.77 -31.87
C SER A 173 0.61 4.87 -32.35
N PRO A 174 -0.30 5.69 -31.77
CA PRO A 174 -1.63 5.92 -32.31
C PRO A 174 -1.64 6.53 -33.71
N ALA A 175 -0.84 7.57 -33.96
CA ALA A 175 -0.70 8.20 -35.26
C ALA A 175 -0.11 7.23 -36.30
N PHE A 176 0.92 6.48 -35.95
CA PHE A 176 1.52 5.45 -36.78
C PHE A 176 0.48 4.41 -37.19
N ASN A 177 -0.31 3.89 -36.26
CA ASN A 177 -1.37 2.94 -36.54
C ASN A 177 -2.48 3.52 -37.43
N ARG A 178 -2.82 4.81 -37.24
CA ARG A 178 -3.77 5.50 -38.11
C ARG A 178 -3.23 5.66 -39.51
N LEU A 179 -1.98 6.09 -39.69
CA LEU A 179 -1.32 6.20 -40.99
C LEU A 179 -1.20 4.82 -41.68
N ALA A 180 -0.81 3.79 -40.95
CA ALA A 180 -0.75 2.43 -41.46
C ALA A 180 -2.13 1.92 -41.94
N MET A 181 -3.19 2.20 -41.19
CA MET A 181 -4.57 1.91 -41.59
C MET A 181 -4.93 2.65 -42.89
N GLN A 182 -4.67 3.94 -42.95
CA GLN A 182 -4.98 4.76 -44.16
C GLN A 182 -4.27 4.24 -45.40
N LEU A 183 -2.95 3.93 -45.33
CA LEU A 183 -2.21 3.32 -46.42
C LEU A 183 -2.79 1.97 -46.85
N ARG A 184 -3.15 1.13 -45.89
CA ARG A 184 -3.78 -0.16 -46.17
C ARG A 184 -5.14 0.01 -46.89
N LEU A 185 -5.95 0.93 -46.44
CA LEU A 185 -7.26 1.22 -47.07
C LEU A 185 -7.09 1.77 -48.49
N ALA A 186 -6.10 2.64 -48.73
CA ALA A 186 -5.79 3.10 -50.06
C ALA A 186 -5.36 1.95 -50.99
N GLN A 187 -4.50 1.03 -50.51
CA GLN A 187 -4.13 -0.16 -51.29
C GLN A 187 -5.34 -1.04 -51.61
N TRP A 188 -6.28 -1.17 -50.68
CA TRP A 188 -7.50 -1.98 -50.88
C TRP A 188 -8.50 -1.32 -51.85
N GLN A 189 -8.49 -0.01 -51.98
CA GLN A 189 -9.27 0.71 -53.02
C GLN A 189 -8.76 0.37 -54.40
N ASP A 190 -7.44 0.30 -54.60
CA ASP A 190 -6.81 -0.01 -55.87
C ASP A 190 -6.86 -1.50 -56.20
N THR A 191 -6.63 -2.34 -55.18
CA THR A 191 -6.58 -3.82 -55.32
C THR A 191 -7.30 -4.48 -54.13
N PRO A 192 -8.63 -4.65 -54.23
CA PRO A 192 -9.40 -5.30 -53.15
C PRO A 192 -8.95 -6.74 -52.91
N PRO A 193 -8.76 -7.14 -51.61
CA PRO A 193 -8.36 -8.48 -51.23
C PRO A 193 -9.43 -9.52 -51.65
N GLN A 194 -8.95 -10.64 -52.21
CA GLN A 194 -9.82 -11.73 -52.67
C GLN A 194 -10.00 -12.81 -51.61
N HIS A 195 -9.18 -12.82 -50.57
CA HIS A 195 -9.29 -13.72 -49.42
C HIS A 195 -10.15 -13.10 -48.31
N PRO A 196 -10.71 -13.91 -47.40
CA PRO A 196 -11.53 -13.38 -46.33
C PRO A 196 -10.73 -12.54 -45.31
N ILE A 197 -11.31 -11.37 -44.97
CA ILE A 197 -10.79 -10.48 -43.91
C ILE A 197 -11.90 -10.30 -42.89
N ILE A 198 -11.61 -10.65 -41.63
CA ILE A 198 -12.58 -10.66 -40.54
C ILE A 198 -12.04 -9.87 -39.35
N VAL A 199 -12.85 -8.91 -38.85
CA VAL A 199 -12.57 -8.24 -37.56
C VAL A 199 -13.54 -8.80 -36.51
N ALA A 200 -13.04 -9.37 -35.43
CA ALA A 200 -13.86 -10.04 -34.43
C ALA A 200 -13.57 -9.59 -32.99
N GLY A 201 -14.64 -9.43 -32.19
CA GLY A 201 -14.55 -9.14 -30.75
C GLY A 201 -14.21 -7.70 -30.38
N SER A 202 -14.19 -6.78 -31.34
CA SER A 202 -14.00 -5.35 -31.09
C SER A 202 -15.33 -4.61 -30.99
N THR A 203 -15.42 -3.63 -30.09
CA THR A 203 -16.58 -2.72 -29.98
C THR A 203 -16.42 -1.46 -30.84
N GLY A 204 -15.29 -1.28 -31.56
CA GLY A 204 -15.04 -0.07 -32.34
C GLY A 204 -14.96 1.22 -31.50
N SER A 205 -14.49 1.12 -30.26
CA SER A 205 -14.53 2.23 -29.32
C SER A 205 -13.46 3.32 -29.55
N ARG A 206 -12.52 3.10 -30.48
CA ARG A 206 -11.51 4.09 -30.93
C ARG A 206 -11.68 4.36 -32.41
N GLY A 207 -11.48 5.63 -32.83
CA GLY A 207 -11.72 6.09 -34.18
C GLY A 207 -11.00 5.27 -35.27
N THR A 208 -9.69 5.04 -35.11
CA THR A 208 -8.91 4.20 -36.06
C THR A 208 -9.48 2.79 -36.19
N THR A 209 -9.86 2.16 -35.07
CA THR A 209 -10.46 0.80 -35.10
C THR A 209 -11.86 0.82 -35.71
N ALA A 210 -12.69 1.81 -35.40
CA ALA A 210 -14.03 1.93 -35.99
C ALA A 210 -13.97 2.14 -37.50
N GLU A 211 -13.04 2.98 -37.96
CA GLU A 211 -12.82 3.21 -39.39
C GLU A 211 -12.33 1.96 -40.13
N PHE A 212 -11.42 1.19 -39.49
CA PHE A 212 -10.97 -0.10 -40.02
C PHE A 212 -12.12 -1.12 -40.08
N MET A 213 -12.94 -1.23 -38.99
CA MET A 213 -14.11 -2.11 -39.01
C MET A 213 -15.10 -1.74 -40.12
N ARG A 214 -15.39 -0.45 -40.29
CA ARG A 214 -16.27 0.05 -41.36
C ARG A 214 -15.73 -0.34 -42.74
N ALA A 215 -14.43 -0.12 -42.99
CA ALA A 215 -13.81 -0.49 -44.26
C ALA A 215 -13.87 -2.00 -44.52
N VAL A 216 -13.54 -2.83 -43.52
CA VAL A 216 -13.59 -4.29 -43.65
C VAL A 216 -15.03 -4.77 -43.92
N ALA A 217 -16.04 -4.22 -43.25
CA ALA A 217 -17.43 -4.59 -43.47
C ALA A 217 -17.88 -4.42 -44.91
N THR A 218 -17.28 -3.45 -45.64
CA THR A 218 -17.66 -3.13 -47.04
C THR A 218 -16.82 -3.89 -48.10
N LEU A 219 -15.75 -4.60 -47.70
CA LEU A 219 -14.93 -5.39 -48.61
C LEU A 219 -15.70 -6.56 -49.24
N PRO A 220 -15.42 -6.99 -50.48
CA PRO A 220 -16.07 -8.12 -51.15
C PRO A 220 -16.01 -9.42 -50.33
N GLN A 221 -14.93 -9.70 -49.65
CA GLN A 221 -14.73 -10.84 -48.73
C GLN A 221 -14.48 -10.40 -47.29
N GLY A 222 -15.00 -9.21 -46.87
CA GLY A 222 -14.88 -8.69 -45.52
C GLY A 222 -16.11 -8.98 -44.64
N ALA A 223 -15.89 -9.09 -43.34
CA ALA A 223 -16.95 -9.16 -42.32
C ALA A 223 -16.50 -8.65 -40.98
N VAL A 224 -17.43 -8.11 -40.20
CA VAL A 224 -17.21 -7.71 -38.80
C VAL A 224 -18.13 -8.56 -37.91
N ILE A 225 -17.59 -9.07 -36.79
CA ILE A 225 -18.32 -9.90 -35.84
C ILE A 225 -18.31 -9.22 -34.47
N LEU A 226 -19.50 -8.73 -34.05
CA LEU A 226 -19.70 -7.99 -32.80
C LEU A 226 -19.90 -8.93 -31.61
N PRO A 227 -19.27 -8.68 -30.47
CA PRO A 227 -19.53 -9.42 -29.23
C PRO A 227 -20.71 -8.82 -28.46
N GLY A 228 -21.60 -9.63 -27.92
CA GLY A 228 -22.66 -9.19 -27.00
C GLY A 228 -23.67 -8.21 -27.61
N PHE A 229 -24.09 -8.44 -28.84
CA PHE A 229 -25.11 -7.63 -29.48
C PHE A 229 -26.51 -7.98 -28.92
N ASP A 230 -27.24 -6.95 -28.53
CA ASP A 230 -28.57 -7.09 -27.92
C ASP A 230 -29.66 -7.23 -28.97
N PHE A 231 -29.96 -8.48 -29.38
CA PHE A 231 -31.02 -8.80 -30.31
C PHE A 231 -32.44 -8.62 -29.73
N ASP A 232 -32.57 -8.50 -28.39
CA ASP A 232 -33.85 -8.31 -27.68
C ASP A 232 -34.24 -6.82 -27.56
N MET A 233 -33.39 -5.92 -28.01
CA MET A 233 -33.60 -4.47 -27.86
C MET A 233 -34.50 -3.95 -29.02
N PRO A 234 -35.68 -3.31 -28.71
CA PRO A 234 -36.59 -2.80 -29.74
C PRO A 234 -35.96 -1.67 -30.57
N GLN A 235 -36.38 -1.52 -31.82
CA GLN A 235 -35.95 -0.47 -32.73
C GLN A 235 -36.09 0.93 -32.11
N ALA A 236 -37.19 1.20 -31.43
CA ALA A 236 -37.41 2.51 -30.75
C ALA A 236 -36.35 2.86 -29.68
N VAL A 237 -35.62 1.87 -29.16
CA VAL A 237 -34.50 2.10 -28.24
C VAL A 237 -33.23 2.39 -29.02
N TRP A 238 -32.96 1.62 -30.09
CA TRP A 238 -31.84 1.88 -30.99
C TRP A 238 -31.88 3.31 -31.56
N ASP A 239 -33.07 3.81 -31.91
CA ASP A 239 -33.29 5.16 -32.44
C ASP A 239 -33.00 6.27 -31.43
N ARG A 240 -32.87 5.94 -30.11
CA ARG A 240 -32.51 6.89 -29.05
C ARG A 240 -31.03 6.91 -28.74
N LEU A 241 -30.21 6.07 -29.37
CA LEU A 241 -28.78 5.97 -29.18
C LEU A 241 -27.96 6.81 -30.19
N ASP A 242 -28.60 7.70 -30.95
CA ASP A 242 -27.92 8.53 -31.94
C ASP A 242 -27.18 9.76 -31.37
N GLU A 243 -27.57 10.23 -30.19
CA GLU A 243 -27.03 11.42 -29.58
C GLU A 243 -25.90 11.07 -28.57
N PRO A 244 -24.63 11.49 -28.82
CA PRO A 244 -23.50 11.11 -27.96
C PRO A 244 -23.65 11.57 -26.51
N LEU A 245 -24.15 12.78 -26.27
CA LEU A 245 -24.27 13.36 -24.94
C LEU A 245 -25.29 12.64 -24.02
N SER A 246 -26.22 11.88 -24.60
CA SER A 246 -27.30 11.18 -23.87
C SER A 246 -27.26 9.67 -24.01
N GLY A 247 -26.49 9.12 -24.96
CA GLY A 247 -26.48 7.69 -25.29
C GLY A 247 -25.14 6.97 -25.05
N GLU A 248 -24.03 7.67 -24.89
CA GLU A 248 -22.70 7.05 -24.88
C GLU A 248 -22.43 6.17 -23.65
N ASP A 249 -23.20 6.30 -22.58
CA ASP A 249 -23.16 5.44 -21.39
C ASP A 249 -23.94 4.11 -21.57
N HIS A 250 -24.65 3.93 -22.71
CA HIS A 250 -25.40 2.71 -23.00
C HIS A 250 -24.50 1.60 -23.59
N PRO A 251 -24.68 0.31 -23.20
CA PRO A 251 -23.83 -0.80 -23.65
C PRO A 251 -23.77 -0.96 -25.19
N GLN A 252 -24.85 -0.64 -25.88
CA GLN A 252 -24.99 -0.87 -27.34
C GLN A 252 -24.69 0.38 -28.20
N PHE A 253 -24.33 1.53 -27.58
CA PHE A 253 -24.14 2.79 -28.31
C PHE A 253 -23.13 2.67 -29.46
N ARG A 254 -22.00 1.99 -29.25
CA ARG A 254 -20.94 1.86 -30.26
C ARG A 254 -21.39 1.03 -31.46
N PHE A 255 -22.21 0.05 -31.25
CA PHE A 255 -22.80 -0.75 -32.34
C PHE A 255 -23.84 0.07 -33.11
N SER A 256 -24.66 0.88 -32.44
CA SER A 256 -25.56 1.84 -33.10
C SER A 256 -24.79 2.78 -34.02
N ARG A 257 -23.69 3.38 -33.53
CA ARG A 257 -22.83 4.27 -34.37
C ARG A 257 -22.21 3.57 -35.56
N LEU A 258 -21.76 2.31 -35.42
CA LEU A 258 -21.21 1.53 -36.55
C LEU A 258 -22.28 1.21 -37.58
N MET A 259 -23.47 0.79 -37.14
CA MET A 259 -24.60 0.52 -38.04
C MET A 259 -25.02 1.77 -38.83
N GLN A 260 -25.14 2.93 -38.14
CA GLN A 260 -25.44 4.21 -38.80
C GLN A 260 -24.42 4.56 -39.89
N GLN A 261 -23.12 4.38 -39.61
CA GLN A 261 -22.03 4.65 -40.58
C GLN A 261 -22.05 3.68 -41.77
N LEU A 262 -22.66 2.50 -41.63
CA LEU A 262 -22.79 1.48 -42.67
C LEU A 262 -24.13 1.51 -43.36
N ASP A 263 -25.05 2.42 -42.96
CA ASP A 263 -26.44 2.48 -43.41
C ASP A 263 -27.19 1.16 -43.19
N LEU A 264 -26.98 0.55 -42.04
CA LEU A 264 -27.61 -0.70 -41.58
C LEU A 264 -28.57 -0.43 -40.42
N ALA A 265 -29.66 -1.18 -40.39
CA ALA A 265 -30.58 -1.26 -39.28
C ALA A 265 -30.26 -2.48 -38.39
N PRO A 266 -30.68 -2.51 -37.09
CA PRO A 266 -30.40 -3.64 -36.20
C PRO A 266 -30.86 -4.99 -36.72
N GLN A 267 -31.94 -5.06 -37.53
CA GLN A 267 -32.45 -6.28 -38.16
C GLN A 267 -31.56 -6.80 -39.30
N ASP A 268 -30.64 -5.97 -39.83
CA ASP A 268 -29.68 -6.36 -40.86
C ASP A 268 -28.44 -7.05 -40.28
N VAL A 269 -28.30 -7.04 -38.96
CA VAL A 269 -27.21 -7.74 -38.26
C VAL A 269 -27.53 -9.20 -38.11
N GLU A 270 -26.76 -10.05 -38.80
CA GLU A 270 -26.98 -11.49 -38.83
C GLU A 270 -26.25 -12.21 -37.67
N LEU A 271 -26.82 -13.35 -37.21
CA LEU A 271 -26.12 -14.24 -36.32
C LEU A 271 -24.89 -14.86 -36.99
N TRP A 272 -23.70 -14.73 -36.31
CA TRP A 272 -22.46 -15.37 -36.78
C TRP A 272 -22.53 -16.90 -36.72
N ASP A 273 -23.05 -17.43 -35.63
CA ASP A 273 -23.23 -18.85 -35.37
C ASP A 273 -24.59 -19.09 -34.71
N ARG A 274 -25.12 -20.32 -34.87
CA ARG A 274 -26.42 -20.70 -34.33
C ARG A 274 -26.38 -21.20 -32.88
N THR A 275 -25.24 -21.05 -32.21
CA THR A 275 -25.13 -21.36 -30.79
C THR A 275 -26.11 -20.47 -30.00
N PRO A 276 -27.07 -21.06 -29.28
CA PRO A 276 -28.03 -20.26 -28.51
C PRO A 276 -27.33 -19.57 -27.34
N ALA A 277 -27.88 -18.43 -26.91
CA ALA A 277 -27.47 -17.83 -25.64
C ALA A 277 -27.66 -18.83 -24.48
N PRO A 278 -26.80 -18.82 -23.45
CA PRO A 278 -26.94 -19.75 -22.32
C PRO A 278 -28.29 -19.67 -21.61
N ASP A 279 -28.86 -18.47 -21.54
CA ASP A 279 -30.19 -18.20 -20.96
C ASP A 279 -30.83 -17.01 -21.69
N PRO A 280 -31.62 -17.25 -22.77
CA PRO A 280 -32.30 -16.19 -23.52
C PRO A 280 -33.25 -15.34 -22.65
N ASP A 281 -33.93 -15.95 -21.69
CA ASP A 281 -34.88 -15.24 -20.82
C ASP A 281 -34.15 -14.26 -19.86
N ARG A 282 -32.96 -14.63 -19.40
CA ARG A 282 -32.09 -13.74 -18.67
C ARG A 282 -31.59 -12.57 -19.53
N ASN A 283 -31.27 -12.82 -20.81
CA ASN A 283 -30.88 -11.75 -21.72
C ASN A 283 -31.99 -10.71 -21.87
N ARG A 284 -33.26 -11.12 -22.01
CA ARG A 284 -34.40 -10.20 -22.04
C ARG A 284 -34.53 -9.39 -20.75
N LEU A 285 -34.37 -10.02 -19.58
CA LEU A 285 -34.40 -9.32 -18.29
C LEU A 285 -33.29 -8.26 -18.20
N ILE A 286 -32.04 -8.63 -18.54
CA ILE A 286 -30.89 -7.70 -18.47
C ILE A 286 -31.03 -6.59 -19.50
N SER A 287 -31.44 -6.90 -20.75
CA SER A 287 -31.72 -5.92 -21.79
C SER A 287 -32.73 -4.87 -21.31
N LEU A 288 -33.85 -5.30 -20.71
CA LEU A 288 -34.87 -4.39 -20.20
C LEU A 288 -34.34 -3.60 -18.99
N ALA A 289 -33.55 -4.19 -18.07
CA ALA A 289 -32.97 -3.50 -16.93
C ALA A 289 -32.03 -2.36 -17.36
N LEU A 290 -31.29 -2.52 -18.45
CA LEU A 290 -30.29 -1.57 -18.93
C LEU A 290 -30.85 -0.51 -19.91
N ARG A 291 -32.13 -0.43 -20.16
CA ARG A 291 -32.73 0.60 -21.04
C ARG A 291 -32.25 1.99 -20.68
N PRO A 292 -31.93 2.87 -21.66
CA PRO A 292 -31.49 4.22 -21.38
C PRO A 292 -32.57 5.05 -20.65
N ALA A 293 -32.16 6.08 -19.90
CA ALA A 293 -33.04 6.87 -19.05
C ALA A 293 -34.30 7.42 -19.76
N PRO A 294 -34.23 7.94 -21.01
CA PRO A 294 -35.41 8.46 -21.71
C PRO A 294 -36.51 7.46 -21.97
N VAL A 295 -36.19 6.13 -21.97
CA VAL A 295 -37.15 5.06 -22.28
C VAL A 295 -37.39 4.10 -21.10
N THR A 296 -37.04 4.49 -19.88
CA THR A 296 -37.27 3.66 -18.68
C THR A 296 -38.76 3.31 -18.46
N HIS A 297 -39.69 4.12 -18.99
CA HIS A 297 -41.11 3.79 -18.97
C HIS A 297 -41.44 2.43 -19.60
N GLN A 298 -40.57 1.88 -20.46
CA GLN A 298 -40.70 0.55 -21.05
C GLN A 298 -40.67 -0.57 -19.99
N TRP A 299 -40.17 -0.34 -18.80
CA TRP A 299 -40.27 -1.26 -17.66
C TRP A 299 -41.73 -1.61 -17.34
N MET A 300 -42.65 -0.63 -17.52
CA MET A 300 -44.06 -0.81 -17.22
C MET A 300 -44.80 -1.50 -18.40
N SER A 301 -44.35 -1.27 -19.64
CA SER A 301 -45.00 -1.85 -20.83
C SER A 301 -44.47 -3.23 -21.21
N GLU A 302 -43.16 -3.46 -21.14
CA GLU A 302 -42.48 -4.71 -21.54
C GLU A 302 -42.23 -5.66 -20.34
N GLY A 303 -42.14 -5.15 -19.11
CA GLY A 303 -41.93 -5.98 -17.93
C GLY A 303 -42.98 -7.06 -17.72
N PRO A 304 -44.31 -6.78 -17.93
CA PRO A 304 -45.32 -7.82 -17.88
C PRO A 304 -45.17 -8.96 -18.92
N ASP A 305 -44.41 -8.75 -19.98
CA ASP A 305 -44.18 -9.75 -21.04
C ASP A 305 -42.90 -10.60 -20.80
N LEU A 306 -42.14 -10.29 -19.72
CA LEU A 306 -41.01 -11.13 -19.32
C LEU A 306 -41.49 -12.53 -18.89
N PRO A 307 -40.63 -13.58 -19.03
CA PRO A 307 -40.93 -14.92 -18.53
C PRO A 307 -40.92 -14.96 -16.99
N ASP A 308 -41.08 -16.16 -16.43
CA ASP A 308 -40.91 -16.40 -15.01
C ASP A 308 -39.47 -16.06 -14.59
N LEU A 309 -39.30 -15.07 -13.72
CA LEU A 309 -37.98 -14.58 -13.33
C LEU A 309 -37.23 -15.55 -12.41
N ARG A 310 -37.95 -16.53 -11.78
CA ARG A 310 -37.27 -17.57 -10.98
C ARG A 310 -36.44 -18.49 -11.88
N ASP A 311 -36.94 -18.81 -13.07
CA ASP A 311 -36.23 -19.64 -14.05
C ASP A 311 -35.07 -18.86 -14.69
N ALA A 312 -35.30 -17.63 -15.14
CA ALA A 312 -34.29 -16.76 -15.74
C ALA A 312 -33.10 -16.45 -14.79
N THR A 313 -33.34 -16.50 -13.48
CA THR A 313 -32.31 -16.26 -12.45
C THR A 313 -31.89 -17.50 -11.66
N ALA A 314 -32.30 -18.70 -12.11
CA ALA A 314 -32.02 -19.95 -11.40
C ALA A 314 -30.51 -20.17 -11.11
N LYS A 315 -29.65 -19.75 -12.04
CA LYS A 315 -28.18 -19.84 -11.93
C LYS A 315 -27.49 -18.48 -11.61
N MET A 316 -28.23 -17.52 -11.06
CA MET A 316 -27.69 -16.27 -10.56
C MET A 316 -27.61 -16.27 -9.05
N THR A 317 -26.50 -15.86 -8.49
CA THR A 317 -26.28 -15.68 -7.05
C THR A 317 -25.97 -14.21 -6.75
N MET A 318 -26.57 -13.63 -5.70
CA MET A 318 -26.28 -12.27 -5.27
C MET A 318 -25.68 -12.30 -3.86
N VAL A 319 -24.50 -11.72 -3.71
CA VAL A 319 -23.75 -11.67 -2.45
C VAL A 319 -23.63 -10.21 -2.01
N ASP A 320 -24.42 -9.82 -1.03
CA ASP A 320 -24.30 -8.52 -0.34
C ASP A 320 -23.45 -8.73 0.93
N ALA A 321 -22.12 -8.63 0.80
CA ALA A 321 -21.17 -8.92 1.86
C ALA A 321 -21.07 -7.76 2.87
N PRO A 322 -20.96 -8.01 4.18
CA PRO A 322 -20.82 -6.95 5.19
C PRO A 322 -19.62 -6.03 4.97
N SER A 323 -18.48 -6.60 4.51
CA SER A 323 -17.23 -5.88 4.25
C SER A 323 -16.54 -6.37 2.98
N LEU A 324 -15.53 -5.64 2.52
CA LEU A 324 -14.67 -6.06 1.40
C LEU A 324 -13.94 -7.38 1.70
N ARG A 325 -13.56 -7.61 2.96
CA ARG A 325 -12.92 -8.84 3.40
C ARG A 325 -13.88 -10.04 3.28
N ASP A 326 -15.12 -9.89 3.70
CA ASP A 326 -16.12 -10.95 3.62
C ASP A 326 -16.48 -11.25 2.16
N GLU A 327 -16.56 -10.22 1.31
CA GLU A 327 -16.73 -10.37 -0.13
C GLU A 327 -15.58 -11.19 -0.74
N ALA A 328 -14.32 -10.81 -0.44
CA ALA A 328 -13.14 -11.50 -0.94
C ALA A 328 -13.08 -12.98 -0.47
N LEU A 329 -13.44 -13.26 0.78
CA LEU A 329 -13.45 -14.62 1.31
C LEU A 329 -14.56 -15.48 0.69
N ALA A 330 -15.77 -14.94 0.50
CA ALA A 330 -16.86 -15.64 -0.17
C ALA A 330 -16.49 -16.02 -1.62
N ILE A 331 -15.87 -15.06 -2.35
CA ILE A 331 -15.36 -15.29 -3.70
C ILE A 331 -14.27 -16.38 -3.68
N ALA A 332 -13.30 -16.29 -2.78
CA ALA A 332 -12.21 -17.27 -2.70
C ALA A 332 -12.70 -18.69 -2.36
N LEU A 333 -13.69 -18.83 -1.47
CA LEU A 333 -14.33 -20.13 -1.17
C LEU A 333 -15.02 -20.70 -2.41
N ARG A 334 -15.73 -19.88 -3.18
CA ARG A 334 -16.39 -20.34 -4.41
C ARG A 334 -15.38 -20.72 -5.49
N LEU A 335 -14.30 -19.94 -5.64
CA LEU A 335 -13.21 -20.27 -6.57
C LEU A 335 -12.47 -21.55 -6.16
N ARG A 336 -12.26 -21.75 -4.86
CA ARG A 336 -11.69 -22.99 -4.34
C ARG A 336 -12.57 -24.19 -4.68
N GLN A 337 -13.89 -24.08 -4.50
CA GLN A 337 -14.82 -25.16 -4.91
C GLN A 337 -14.71 -25.42 -6.41
N ALA A 338 -14.67 -24.38 -7.25
CA ALA A 338 -14.52 -24.53 -8.68
C ALA A 338 -13.21 -25.26 -9.05
N ALA A 339 -12.11 -24.98 -8.33
CA ALA A 339 -10.84 -25.68 -8.52
C ALA A 339 -10.94 -27.17 -8.18
N GLU A 340 -11.66 -27.52 -7.10
CA GLU A 340 -11.90 -28.92 -6.68
C GLU A 340 -12.81 -29.65 -7.69
N ASP A 341 -13.82 -28.98 -8.22
CA ASP A 341 -14.79 -29.54 -9.18
C ASP A 341 -14.21 -29.60 -10.62
N GLY A 342 -13.04 -29.01 -10.89
CA GLY A 342 -12.46 -28.88 -12.23
C GLY A 342 -13.24 -27.91 -13.13
N THR A 343 -14.06 -27.03 -12.54
CA THR A 343 -14.86 -26.03 -13.25
C THR A 343 -14.02 -24.79 -13.55
N THR A 344 -14.10 -24.27 -14.76
CA THR A 344 -13.42 -23.02 -15.12
C THR A 344 -14.21 -21.83 -14.57
N ALA A 345 -13.59 -21.10 -13.66
CA ALA A 345 -14.18 -19.93 -13.00
C ALA A 345 -13.34 -18.67 -13.22
N ALA A 346 -14.01 -17.56 -13.53
CA ALA A 346 -13.36 -16.28 -13.70
C ALA A 346 -13.95 -15.22 -12.76
N LEU A 347 -13.09 -14.59 -11.98
CA LEU A 347 -13.38 -13.36 -11.27
C LEU A 347 -13.20 -12.18 -12.21
N ILE A 348 -14.20 -11.34 -12.34
CA ILE A 348 -14.18 -10.12 -13.14
C ILE A 348 -14.36 -8.94 -12.20
N THR A 349 -13.37 -8.07 -12.13
CA THR A 349 -13.44 -6.84 -11.33
C THR A 349 -12.41 -5.82 -11.79
N PRO A 350 -12.74 -4.53 -11.83
CA PRO A 350 -11.75 -3.45 -11.97
C PRO A 350 -11.03 -3.14 -10.64
N ASP A 351 -11.56 -3.62 -9.50
CA ASP A 351 -11.03 -3.33 -8.16
C ASP A 351 -9.79 -4.18 -7.85
N ARG A 352 -8.63 -3.51 -7.85
CA ARG A 352 -7.34 -4.11 -7.55
C ARG A 352 -7.15 -4.50 -6.09
N MET A 353 -7.83 -3.82 -5.17
CA MET A 353 -7.76 -4.17 -3.75
C MET A 353 -8.52 -5.47 -3.48
N LEU A 354 -9.71 -5.59 -4.06
CA LEU A 354 -10.48 -6.83 -4.00
C LEU A 354 -9.72 -8.01 -4.63
N THR A 355 -9.14 -7.81 -5.85
CA THR A 355 -8.31 -8.82 -6.51
C THR A 355 -7.17 -9.30 -5.61
N ARG A 356 -6.46 -8.36 -4.96
CA ARG A 356 -5.34 -8.69 -4.05
C ARG A 356 -5.81 -9.48 -2.82
N GLN A 357 -6.95 -9.11 -2.23
CA GLN A 357 -7.50 -9.83 -1.09
C GLN A 357 -7.94 -11.25 -1.46
N VAL A 358 -8.61 -11.41 -2.62
CA VAL A 358 -8.98 -12.74 -3.13
C VAL A 358 -7.75 -13.59 -3.39
N THR A 359 -6.73 -13.06 -4.08
CA THR A 359 -5.48 -13.79 -4.35
C THR A 359 -4.77 -14.21 -3.05
N SER A 360 -4.67 -13.29 -2.08
CA SER A 360 -4.08 -13.59 -0.77
C SER A 360 -4.87 -14.66 0.01
N THR A 361 -6.19 -14.67 -0.14
CA THR A 361 -7.04 -15.69 0.49
C THR A 361 -6.85 -17.06 -0.19
N LEU A 362 -6.76 -17.09 -1.52
CA LEU A 362 -6.51 -18.33 -2.28
C LEU A 362 -5.13 -18.94 -1.98
N ASP A 363 -4.14 -18.10 -1.69
CA ASP A 363 -2.79 -18.54 -1.30
C ASP A 363 -2.79 -19.42 -0.03
N ARG A 364 -3.76 -19.24 0.88
CA ARG A 364 -3.99 -20.12 2.04
C ARG A 364 -4.17 -21.59 1.65
N TRP A 365 -4.63 -21.84 0.43
CA TRP A 365 -4.87 -23.20 -0.11
C TRP A 365 -3.92 -23.56 -1.25
N GLY A 366 -2.87 -22.76 -1.47
CA GLY A 366 -1.90 -23.00 -2.53
C GLY A 366 -2.46 -22.83 -3.95
N ILE A 367 -3.54 -22.06 -4.10
CA ILE A 367 -4.16 -21.77 -5.39
C ILE A 367 -3.64 -20.43 -5.90
N LEU A 368 -2.84 -20.45 -6.97
CA LEU A 368 -2.38 -19.26 -7.67
C LEU A 368 -3.26 -19.00 -8.90
N PRO A 369 -4.10 -17.95 -8.91
CA PRO A 369 -4.96 -17.66 -10.06
C PRO A 369 -4.18 -17.10 -11.26
N ASP A 370 -4.66 -17.32 -12.49
CA ASP A 370 -4.17 -16.62 -13.70
C ASP A 370 -4.74 -15.19 -13.74
N ASP A 371 -4.00 -14.24 -13.16
CA ASP A 371 -4.38 -12.83 -13.19
C ASP A 371 -3.96 -12.17 -14.51
N SER A 372 -4.93 -11.63 -15.24
CA SER A 372 -4.72 -10.95 -16.52
C SER A 372 -3.88 -9.68 -16.42
N ALA A 373 -3.92 -9.02 -15.27
CA ALA A 373 -3.24 -7.76 -15.07
C ALA A 373 -1.80 -7.91 -14.56
N GLY A 374 -1.51 -9.00 -13.83
CA GLY A 374 -0.22 -9.19 -13.20
C GLY A 374 0.03 -8.26 -12.00
N VAL A 375 1.27 -8.23 -11.52
CA VAL A 375 1.71 -7.39 -10.40
C VAL A 375 2.41 -6.14 -10.94
N PRO A 376 2.03 -4.92 -10.51
CA PRO A 376 2.77 -3.71 -10.87
C PRO A 376 4.26 -3.85 -10.52
N ALA A 377 5.16 -3.55 -11.44
CA ALA A 377 6.60 -3.73 -11.26
C ALA A 377 7.13 -2.99 -10.02
N GLN A 378 6.57 -1.84 -9.70
CA GLN A 378 6.91 -1.05 -8.49
C GLN A 378 6.61 -1.77 -7.16
N LEU A 379 5.72 -2.75 -7.14
CA LEU A 379 5.34 -3.52 -5.94
C LEU A 379 6.14 -4.82 -5.79
N THR A 380 6.87 -5.20 -6.82
CA THR A 380 7.78 -6.37 -6.76
C THR A 380 8.99 -6.09 -5.88
N PRO A 381 9.67 -7.12 -5.35
CA PRO A 381 10.89 -6.91 -4.56
C PRO A 381 11.92 -6.00 -5.25
N PRO A 382 12.36 -6.24 -6.50
CA PRO A 382 13.34 -5.35 -7.14
C PRO A 382 12.78 -3.96 -7.42
N GLY A 383 11.49 -3.79 -7.71
CA GLY A 383 10.88 -2.47 -7.91
C GLY A 383 10.87 -1.63 -6.63
N ARG A 384 10.50 -2.24 -5.49
CA ARG A 384 10.59 -1.57 -4.18
C ARG A 384 12.02 -1.22 -3.82
N PHE A 385 12.96 -2.14 -4.07
CA PHE A 385 14.36 -1.93 -3.79
C PHE A 385 14.93 -0.71 -4.55
N LEU A 386 14.71 -0.63 -5.86
CA LEU A 386 15.16 0.48 -6.70
C LEU A 386 14.59 1.82 -6.25
N ARG A 387 13.29 1.86 -5.90
CA ARG A 387 12.65 3.08 -5.39
C ARG A 387 13.24 3.52 -4.05
N HIS A 388 13.54 2.60 -3.13
CA HIS A 388 14.21 2.95 -1.88
C HIS A 388 15.63 3.45 -2.10
N VAL A 389 16.36 2.91 -3.07
CA VAL A 389 17.70 3.40 -3.41
C VAL A 389 17.63 4.80 -4.01
N ALA A 390 16.73 5.06 -4.97
CA ALA A 390 16.55 6.39 -5.56
C ALA A 390 16.21 7.45 -4.50
N ALA A 391 15.41 7.09 -3.51
CA ALA A 391 15.03 7.99 -2.42
C ALA A 391 16.21 8.43 -1.53
N LEU A 392 17.32 7.68 -1.49
CA LEU A 392 18.52 8.07 -0.73
C LEU A 392 19.14 9.40 -1.21
N PHE A 393 18.95 9.77 -2.48
CA PHE A 393 19.48 11.01 -3.03
C PHE A 393 18.64 12.24 -2.68
N SER A 394 17.35 12.05 -2.35
CA SER A 394 16.38 13.14 -2.16
C SER A 394 16.08 13.48 -0.69
N GLN A 395 16.41 12.59 0.25
CA GLN A 395 16.04 12.74 1.66
C GLN A 395 17.15 12.33 2.62
N PRO A 396 17.18 12.89 3.87
CA PRO A 396 18.13 12.48 4.88
C PRO A 396 17.99 10.99 5.23
N LEU A 397 19.12 10.30 5.43
CA LEU A 397 19.11 8.93 5.87
C LEU A 397 18.55 8.82 7.29
N SER A 398 17.37 8.24 7.45
CA SER A 398 16.84 7.86 8.75
C SER A 398 17.23 6.42 9.12
N ALA A 399 17.17 6.09 10.41
CA ALA A 399 17.36 4.71 10.87
C ALA A 399 16.37 3.73 10.24
N GLU A 400 15.14 4.19 9.95
CA GLU A 400 14.10 3.40 9.28
C GLU A 400 14.49 3.06 7.84
N ILE A 401 14.91 4.06 7.05
CA ILE A 401 15.33 3.89 5.66
C ILE A 401 16.54 2.95 5.59
N LEU A 402 17.54 3.19 6.44
CA LEU A 402 18.72 2.34 6.50
C LEU A 402 18.36 0.87 6.76
N LEU A 403 17.57 0.62 7.81
CA LEU A 403 17.19 -0.76 8.18
C LEU A 403 16.24 -1.40 7.18
N THR A 404 15.37 -0.63 6.52
CA THR A 404 14.51 -1.13 5.44
C THR A 404 15.36 -1.67 4.30
N LEU A 405 16.38 -0.93 3.87
CA LEU A 405 17.29 -1.37 2.82
C LEU A 405 18.20 -2.51 3.27
N LEU A 406 18.84 -2.43 4.44
CA LEU A 406 19.72 -3.50 4.94
C LEU A 406 18.98 -4.84 5.14
N LYS A 407 17.70 -4.81 5.54
CA LYS A 407 16.87 -6.01 5.72
C LYS A 407 16.21 -6.48 4.41
N HIS A 408 16.28 -5.67 3.35
CA HIS A 408 15.59 -6.00 2.10
C HIS A 408 16.09 -7.34 1.53
N PRO A 409 15.21 -8.20 0.97
CA PRO A 409 15.61 -9.50 0.41
C PRO A 409 16.74 -9.42 -0.63
N LEU A 410 16.81 -8.33 -1.37
CA LEU A 410 17.79 -8.10 -2.44
C LEU A 410 19.06 -7.35 -1.99
N SER A 411 19.18 -6.99 -0.73
CA SER A 411 20.40 -6.37 -0.20
C SER A 411 21.42 -7.44 0.16
N HIS A 412 22.68 -7.27 -0.26
CA HIS A 412 23.78 -8.19 0.05
C HIS A 412 23.46 -9.65 -0.32
N THR A 413 23.04 -9.87 -1.57
CA THR A 413 22.64 -11.20 -2.07
C THR A 413 23.81 -12.06 -2.55
N GLY A 414 25.03 -11.52 -2.56
CA GLY A 414 26.26 -12.24 -2.81
C GLY A 414 26.67 -13.15 -1.64
N ALA A 415 27.97 -13.38 -1.49
CA ALA A 415 28.50 -14.17 -0.39
C ALA A 415 28.25 -13.51 0.98
N GLY A 416 28.09 -14.30 2.03
CA GLY A 416 28.02 -13.78 3.41
C GLY A 416 26.68 -13.19 3.87
N ARG A 417 25.56 -13.41 3.16
CA ARG A 417 24.24 -12.85 3.54
C ARG A 417 23.82 -13.17 4.99
N GLY A 418 24.11 -14.34 5.51
CA GLY A 418 23.81 -14.70 6.90
C GLY A 418 24.52 -13.78 7.90
N GLN A 419 25.81 -13.50 7.65
CA GLN A 419 26.60 -12.57 8.46
C GLN A 419 26.10 -11.12 8.31
N HIS A 420 25.74 -10.71 7.09
CA HIS A 420 25.12 -9.40 6.85
C HIS A 420 23.85 -9.20 7.70
N LEU A 421 22.93 -10.16 7.72
CA LEU A 421 21.71 -10.07 8.52
C LEU A 421 22.01 -10.05 10.02
N GLN A 422 23.03 -10.78 10.48
CA GLN A 422 23.48 -10.75 11.88
C GLN A 422 24.06 -9.37 12.23
N ASN A 423 24.91 -8.81 11.39
CA ASN A 423 25.50 -7.48 11.57
C ASN A 423 24.42 -6.40 11.55
N THR A 424 23.42 -6.52 10.67
CA THR A 424 22.28 -5.61 10.60
C THR A 424 21.48 -5.63 11.90
N ARG A 425 21.18 -6.81 12.48
CA ARG A 425 20.49 -6.92 13.77
C ARG A 425 21.30 -6.29 14.91
N ASN A 426 22.61 -6.52 14.94
CA ASN A 426 23.50 -5.95 15.94
C ASN A 426 23.59 -4.42 15.84
N LEU A 427 23.65 -3.89 14.61
CA LEU A 427 23.61 -2.44 14.36
C LEU A 427 22.26 -1.85 14.77
N GLU A 428 21.15 -2.49 14.42
CA GLU A 428 19.80 -2.06 14.84
C GLU A 428 19.68 -1.95 16.36
N LEU A 429 20.11 -2.97 17.10
CA LEU A 429 20.09 -2.95 18.57
C LEU A 429 20.95 -1.80 19.12
N HIS A 430 22.06 -1.51 18.45
CA HIS A 430 22.92 -0.38 18.84
C HIS A 430 22.27 0.97 18.55
N ILE A 431 21.67 1.15 17.35
CA ILE A 431 20.93 2.35 16.96
C ILE A 431 19.81 2.64 17.96
N ARG A 432 19.01 1.62 18.30
CA ARG A 432 17.93 1.72 19.28
C ARG A 432 18.44 2.13 20.67
N LYS A 433 19.49 1.46 21.16
CA LYS A 433 20.08 1.74 22.46
C LYS A 433 20.67 3.16 22.56
N LYS A 434 21.32 3.62 21.49
CA LYS A 434 21.97 4.94 21.46
C LYS A 434 21.02 6.07 21.08
N GLY A 435 19.87 5.74 20.48
CA GLY A 435 18.88 6.70 20.00
C GLY A 435 19.43 7.50 18.82
N TRP A 436 19.91 6.81 17.76
CA TRP A 436 20.37 7.43 16.52
C TRP A 436 19.25 7.51 15.48
N PRO A 437 18.41 8.55 15.49
CA PRO A 437 17.33 8.66 14.49
C PRO A 437 17.87 8.91 13.08
N PHE A 438 19.05 9.56 12.98
CA PHE A 438 19.75 9.86 11.74
C PHE A 438 21.19 9.32 11.84
N PRO A 439 21.41 8.04 11.44
CA PRO A 439 22.74 7.44 11.50
C PRO A 439 23.75 8.16 10.61
N ARG A 440 24.96 8.40 11.11
CA ARG A 440 26.05 9.08 10.42
C ARG A 440 27.19 8.12 10.12
N ALA A 441 27.92 8.39 9.04
CA ALA A 441 29.03 7.56 8.57
C ALA A 441 30.11 7.33 9.63
N ASP A 442 30.50 8.40 10.37
CA ASP A 442 31.52 8.35 11.43
C ASP A 442 31.09 7.44 12.60
N LEU A 443 29.82 7.52 13.02
CA LEU A 443 29.27 6.71 14.11
C LEU A 443 29.19 5.21 13.70
N ILE A 444 28.77 4.93 12.47
CA ILE A 444 28.69 3.55 11.95
C ILE A 444 30.09 2.92 11.85
N ARG A 445 31.08 3.66 11.33
CA ARG A 445 32.49 3.18 11.27
C ARG A 445 33.06 2.91 12.67
N ALA A 446 32.83 3.84 13.63
CA ALA A 446 33.27 3.65 15.02
C ALA A 446 32.64 2.40 15.66
N TRP A 447 31.33 2.18 15.42
CA TRP A 447 30.65 0.97 15.85
C TRP A 447 31.26 -0.29 15.24
N GLY A 448 31.57 -0.26 13.93
CA GLY A 448 32.18 -1.38 13.20
C GLY A 448 33.53 -1.79 13.77
N VAL A 449 34.38 -0.81 14.11
CA VAL A 449 35.67 -1.10 14.76
C VAL A 449 35.45 -1.74 16.14
N ALA A 450 34.52 -1.17 16.97
CA ALA A 450 34.20 -1.71 18.29
C ALA A 450 33.57 -3.10 18.29
N LYS A 451 33.04 -3.55 17.15
CA LYS A 451 32.39 -4.86 16.96
C LYS A 451 33.16 -5.83 16.06
N GLU A 452 34.40 -5.49 15.72
CA GLU A 452 35.26 -6.30 14.83
C GLU A 452 34.66 -6.56 13.44
N GLN A 453 33.85 -5.59 12.93
CA GLN A 453 33.18 -5.63 11.63
C GLN A 453 33.50 -4.38 10.78
N PRO A 454 34.79 -3.94 10.68
CA PRO A 454 35.10 -2.65 10.07
C PRO A 454 34.79 -2.59 8.56
N VAL A 455 34.99 -3.68 7.81
CA VAL A 455 34.76 -3.75 6.36
C VAL A 455 33.26 -3.59 6.06
N TRP A 456 32.41 -4.34 6.75
CA TRP A 456 30.96 -4.26 6.60
C TRP A 456 30.41 -2.86 7.00
N ALA A 457 30.91 -2.31 8.11
CA ALA A 457 30.49 -0.99 8.58
C ALA A 457 30.95 0.13 7.64
N ASP A 458 32.12 0.02 7.03
CA ASP A 458 32.60 0.99 6.03
C ASP A 458 31.77 0.89 4.74
N TRP A 459 31.39 -0.33 4.30
CA TRP A 459 30.45 -0.51 3.22
C TRP A 459 29.09 0.18 3.50
N VAL A 460 28.50 -0.01 4.71
CA VAL A 460 27.25 0.65 5.10
C VAL A 460 27.44 2.17 5.09
N ALA A 461 28.51 2.69 5.69
CA ALA A 461 28.78 4.12 5.74
C ALA A 461 28.92 4.74 4.34
N THR A 462 29.59 4.04 3.42
CA THR A 462 29.87 4.53 2.07
C THR A 462 28.67 4.44 1.13
N ARG A 463 27.85 3.37 1.26
CA ARG A 463 26.72 3.09 0.35
C ARG A 463 25.39 3.69 0.80
N PHE A 464 25.28 4.19 2.05
CA PHE A 464 24.00 4.70 2.56
C PHE A 464 24.07 6.11 3.14
N CYS A 465 25.24 6.53 3.69
CA CYS A 465 25.35 7.83 4.33
C CYS A 465 25.78 8.92 3.35
N ASP A 466 25.35 10.16 3.64
CA ASP A 466 25.78 11.39 2.95
C ASP A 466 25.55 11.36 1.43
N LEU A 467 24.51 10.67 0.97
CA LEU A 467 24.16 10.53 -0.44
C LEU A 467 23.28 11.66 -0.97
N GLN A 468 22.72 12.50 -0.12
CA GLN A 468 21.90 13.62 -0.57
C GLN A 468 22.65 14.51 -1.58
N ARG A 469 21.96 14.83 -2.66
CA ARG A 469 22.49 15.72 -3.70
C ARG A 469 21.61 16.95 -3.86
N HIS A 470 22.23 18.06 -4.09
CA HIS A 470 21.57 19.35 -4.29
C HIS A 470 21.89 19.86 -5.70
N GLY A 471 20.93 20.56 -6.30
CA GLY A 471 21.06 21.12 -7.64
C GLY A 471 20.49 20.22 -8.72
N LEU A 472 20.58 20.72 -9.95
CA LEU A 472 20.05 20.05 -11.14
C LEU A 472 21.15 19.18 -11.76
N LEU A 473 20.82 17.94 -12.13
CA LEU A 473 21.69 17.02 -12.86
C LEU A 473 20.92 16.43 -14.04
N PRO A 474 21.63 16.01 -15.11
CA PRO A 474 21.02 15.29 -16.23
C PRO A 474 20.33 14.00 -15.78
N LEU A 475 19.19 13.69 -16.40
CA LEU A 475 18.44 12.46 -16.10
C LEU A 475 19.30 11.21 -16.25
N SER A 476 20.17 11.14 -17.27
CA SER A 476 21.10 10.01 -17.47
C SER A 476 22.02 9.79 -16.27
N THR A 477 22.53 10.86 -15.67
CA THR A 477 23.38 10.79 -14.48
C THR A 477 22.61 10.22 -13.29
N TRP A 478 21.36 10.67 -13.06
CA TRP A 478 20.52 10.15 -11.99
C TRP A 478 20.23 8.65 -12.15
N VAL A 479 19.91 8.21 -13.37
CA VAL A 479 19.61 6.79 -13.66
C VAL A 479 20.86 5.94 -13.42
N ASP A 480 22.02 6.32 -13.97
CA ASP A 480 23.26 5.55 -13.85
C ASP A 480 23.74 5.48 -12.40
N ASP A 481 23.68 6.58 -11.66
CA ASP A 481 24.06 6.61 -10.24
C ASP A 481 23.12 5.72 -9.40
N THR A 482 21.82 5.77 -9.66
CA THR A 482 20.83 4.93 -8.96
C THR A 482 21.07 3.44 -9.22
N ILE A 483 21.32 3.05 -10.45
CA ILE A 483 21.55 1.65 -10.81
C ILE A 483 22.90 1.17 -10.27
N THR A 484 23.96 1.93 -10.42
CA THR A 484 25.27 1.61 -9.86
C THR A 484 25.20 1.42 -8.34
N MET A 485 24.47 2.29 -7.65
CA MET A 485 24.25 2.18 -6.19
C MET A 485 23.42 0.94 -5.86
N ALA A 486 22.34 0.69 -6.60
CA ALA A 486 21.47 -0.47 -6.37
C ALA A 486 22.24 -1.79 -6.56
N GLU A 487 23.05 -1.90 -7.59
CA GLU A 487 23.88 -3.08 -7.86
C GLU A 487 24.93 -3.28 -6.76
N ALA A 488 25.63 -2.23 -6.34
CA ALA A 488 26.59 -2.28 -5.26
C ALA A 488 25.97 -2.64 -3.89
N ILE A 489 24.73 -2.23 -3.62
CA ILE A 489 24.01 -2.64 -2.41
C ILE A 489 23.55 -4.10 -2.53
N ALA A 490 23.13 -4.52 -3.71
CA ALA A 490 22.66 -5.89 -3.95
C ALA A 490 23.81 -6.90 -3.92
N GLY A 491 25.00 -6.57 -4.44
CA GLY A 491 26.20 -7.39 -4.35
C GLY A 491 26.68 -7.56 -2.92
N GLY A 492 26.88 -6.44 -2.20
CA GLY A 492 27.27 -6.47 -0.80
C GLY A 492 28.67 -5.93 -0.51
N SER A 493 29.19 -6.20 0.68
CA SER A 493 30.47 -5.66 1.15
C SER A 493 31.72 -6.31 0.50
N GLU A 494 31.53 -7.43 -0.19
CA GLU A 494 32.63 -8.21 -0.80
C GLU A 494 32.54 -8.26 -2.33
N ASP A 495 31.43 -7.81 -2.92
CA ASP A 495 31.15 -7.86 -4.36
C ASP A 495 30.32 -6.62 -4.76
N ASP A 496 30.87 -5.81 -5.68
CA ASP A 496 30.18 -4.64 -6.25
C ASP A 496 29.23 -5.02 -7.42
N GLY A 497 29.05 -6.32 -7.72
CA GLY A 497 28.17 -6.78 -8.78
C GLY A 497 26.69 -6.68 -8.42
N PRO A 498 25.78 -7.00 -9.36
CA PRO A 498 24.33 -6.82 -9.18
C PRO A 498 23.68 -7.88 -8.28
N GLY A 499 24.43 -8.84 -7.75
CA GLY A 499 23.88 -9.95 -6.98
C GLY A 499 22.74 -10.66 -7.71
N THR A 500 21.57 -10.77 -7.05
CA THR A 500 20.37 -11.39 -7.65
C THR A 500 19.34 -10.36 -8.13
N LEU A 501 19.69 -9.07 -8.16
CA LEU A 501 18.74 -7.97 -8.42
C LEU A 501 17.94 -8.15 -9.72
N TRP A 502 18.62 -8.54 -10.80
CA TRP A 502 18.05 -8.67 -12.14
C TRP A 502 17.54 -10.07 -12.50
N GLN A 503 17.54 -10.97 -11.52
CA GLN A 503 17.08 -12.35 -11.74
C GLN A 503 15.55 -12.43 -11.70
N GLU A 504 15.01 -13.57 -12.11
CA GLU A 504 13.58 -13.86 -12.21
C GLU A 504 12.80 -12.94 -13.17
N ASN A 505 11.48 -13.13 -13.29
CA ASN A 505 10.62 -12.36 -14.19
C ASN A 505 10.58 -10.88 -13.83
N ALA A 506 10.54 -10.56 -12.53
CA ALA A 506 10.49 -9.19 -12.05
C ALA A 506 11.79 -8.44 -12.32
N GLY A 507 12.94 -9.06 -12.06
CA GLY A 507 14.25 -8.48 -12.35
C GLY A 507 14.42 -8.22 -13.85
N ARG A 508 14.15 -9.24 -14.71
CA ARG A 508 14.21 -9.08 -16.17
C ARG A 508 13.30 -7.99 -16.72
N LYS A 509 12.07 -7.88 -16.17
CA LYS A 509 11.14 -6.80 -16.58
C LYS A 509 11.67 -5.42 -16.22
N LEU A 510 12.22 -5.27 -15.02
CA LEU A 510 12.81 -4.00 -14.59
C LEU A 510 14.05 -3.63 -15.39
N THR A 511 14.91 -4.61 -15.76
CA THR A 511 16.02 -4.38 -16.70
C THR A 511 15.52 -3.74 -18.00
N GLN A 512 14.45 -4.29 -18.60
CA GLN A 512 13.86 -3.72 -19.82
C GLN A 512 13.40 -2.25 -19.63
N ILE A 513 12.71 -1.96 -18.52
CA ILE A 513 12.23 -0.60 -18.22
C ILE A 513 13.39 0.37 -18.02
N ILE A 514 14.45 -0.06 -17.32
CA ILE A 514 15.64 0.76 -17.08
C ILE A 514 16.44 0.98 -18.36
N ASP A 515 16.59 -0.03 -19.21
CA ASP A 515 17.29 0.09 -20.48
C ASP A 515 16.55 1.06 -21.42
N GLU A 516 15.21 1.03 -21.46
CA GLU A 516 14.40 2.01 -22.16
C GLU A 516 14.62 3.41 -21.59
N LEU A 517 14.58 3.57 -20.26
CA LEU A 517 14.83 4.86 -19.60
C LEU A 517 16.23 5.39 -19.88
N ARG A 518 17.26 4.56 -19.88
CA ARG A 518 18.64 4.93 -20.24
C ARG A 518 18.75 5.41 -21.70
N THR A 519 18.09 4.69 -22.60
CA THR A 519 18.10 5.00 -24.04
C THR A 519 17.46 6.37 -24.27
N GLU A 520 16.37 6.69 -23.59
CA GLU A 520 15.60 7.91 -23.80
C GLU A 520 16.01 9.05 -22.84
N ALA A 521 16.91 8.81 -21.88
CA ALA A 521 17.28 9.80 -20.86
C ALA A 521 17.83 11.11 -21.42
N GLY A 522 18.44 11.09 -22.62
CA GLY A 522 18.96 12.28 -23.31
C GLY A 522 17.86 13.29 -23.73
N TYR A 523 16.60 12.86 -23.76
CA TYR A 523 15.45 13.73 -24.05
C TYR A 523 14.81 14.31 -22.78
N GLY A 524 15.27 13.86 -21.58
CA GLY A 524 14.86 14.42 -20.31
C GLY A 524 15.59 15.74 -19.99
N ALA A 525 14.90 16.67 -19.32
CA ALA A 525 15.53 17.87 -18.79
C ALA A 525 16.40 17.57 -17.57
N ASP A 526 17.34 18.49 -17.26
CA ASP A 526 18.01 18.47 -15.96
C ASP A 526 16.98 18.64 -14.83
N MET A 527 17.13 17.88 -13.74
CA MET A 527 16.17 17.87 -12.65
C MET A 527 16.87 17.68 -11.30
N ASP A 528 16.19 18.05 -10.22
CA ASP A 528 16.67 17.80 -8.87
C ASP A 528 16.38 16.35 -8.42
N ALA A 529 16.91 15.98 -7.25
CA ALA A 529 16.76 14.63 -6.70
C ALA A 529 15.30 14.24 -6.40
N ARG A 530 14.43 15.21 -6.08
CA ARG A 530 13.01 14.96 -5.78
C ARG A 530 12.24 14.69 -7.06
N ASP A 531 12.38 15.57 -8.05
CA ASP A 531 11.76 15.40 -9.37
C ASP A 531 12.21 14.07 -10.00
N PHE A 532 13.51 13.72 -9.87
CA PHE A 532 14.01 12.42 -10.32
C PHE A 532 13.33 11.24 -9.60
N ASN A 533 13.22 11.27 -8.28
CA ASN A 533 12.59 10.20 -7.51
C ASN A 533 11.12 9.99 -7.92
N ASP A 534 10.39 11.07 -8.16
CA ASP A 534 8.98 11.03 -8.59
C ASP A 534 8.87 10.50 -10.03
N LEU A 535 9.70 10.97 -10.96
CA LEU A 535 9.76 10.45 -12.35
C LEU A 535 10.11 8.96 -12.37
N PHE A 536 11.16 8.57 -11.66
CA PHE A 536 11.64 7.19 -11.62
C PHE A 536 10.57 6.23 -11.07
N GLY A 537 9.92 6.65 -9.98
CA GLY A 537 8.77 5.93 -9.41
C GLY A 537 7.62 5.78 -10.41
N ALA A 538 7.27 6.84 -11.13
CA ALA A 538 6.20 6.85 -12.11
C ALA A 538 6.52 5.99 -13.36
N VAL A 539 7.79 5.95 -13.81
CA VAL A 539 8.23 5.09 -14.92
C VAL A 539 8.13 3.61 -14.53
N ILE A 540 8.63 3.23 -13.34
CA ILE A 540 8.54 1.85 -12.84
C ILE A 540 7.08 1.43 -12.61
N ALA A 541 6.21 2.36 -12.18
CA ALA A 541 4.80 2.07 -11.91
C ALA A 541 4.01 1.59 -13.14
N LYS A 542 4.40 2.02 -14.34
CA LYS A 542 3.76 1.62 -15.61
C LYS A 542 4.09 0.18 -16.03
N GLY A 543 5.13 -0.43 -15.46
CA GLY A 543 5.51 -1.80 -15.76
C GLY A 543 4.60 -2.82 -15.07
N GLU A 544 4.30 -3.91 -15.77
CA GLU A 544 3.57 -5.06 -15.23
C GLU A 544 4.44 -6.32 -15.31
N VAL A 545 4.49 -7.06 -14.21
CA VAL A 545 5.18 -8.35 -14.11
C VAL A 545 4.14 -9.45 -14.04
N ARG A 546 4.22 -10.39 -14.98
CA ARG A 546 3.34 -11.57 -15.02
C ARG A 546 4.19 -12.81 -14.82
N ASP A 547 3.85 -13.59 -13.78
CA ASP A 547 4.40 -14.93 -13.61
C ASP A 547 3.49 -15.90 -14.35
N ARG A 548 4.03 -16.49 -15.44
CA ARG A 548 3.26 -17.39 -16.31
C ARG A 548 3.53 -18.87 -16.03
N ASP A 549 4.44 -19.17 -15.11
CA ASP A 549 4.99 -20.51 -15.03
C ASP A 549 4.18 -21.48 -14.16
N LYS A 550 3.22 -20.99 -13.35
CA LYS A 550 2.45 -21.84 -12.40
C LYS A 550 1.02 -21.43 -12.07
N PRO A 551 0.25 -20.69 -12.90
CA PRO A 551 -1.13 -20.38 -12.52
C PRO A 551 -2.03 -21.63 -12.58
N HIS A 552 -3.07 -21.63 -11.76
CA HIS A 552 -4.09 -22.68 -11.79
C HIS A 552 -4.90 -22.60 -13.10
N PRO A 553 -5.03 -23.71 -13.87
CA PRO A 553 -5.60 -23.68 -15.23
C PRO A 553 -7.08 -23.26 -15.30
N HIS A 554 -7.83 -23.46 -14.20
CA HIS A 554 -9.27 -23.21 -14.15
C HIS A 554 -9.65 -21.98 -13.31
N ILE A 555 -8.72 -21.33 -12.62
CA ILE A 555 -9.02 -20.16 -11.77
C ILE A 555 -8.40 -18.92 -12.39
N LEU A 556 -9.27 -18.03 -12.88
CA LEU A 556 -8.90 -16.89 -13.70
C LEU A 556 -9.34 -15.59 -13.01
N ILE A 557 -8.51 -14.55 -13.12
CA ILE A 557 -8.87 -13.19 -12.74
C ILE A 557 -8.76 -12.33 -13.99
N TRP A 558 -9.86 -11.70 -14.37
CA TRP A 558 -9.96 -10.90 -15.58
C TRP A 558 -10.27 -9.45 -15.28
N GLY A 559 -9.67 -8.56 -16.07
CA GLY A 559 -10.21 -7.22 -16.26
C GLY A 559 -11.47 -7.26 -17.13
N THR A 560 -12.13 -6.13 -17.24
CA THR A 560 -13.38 -6.03 -18.00
C THR A 560 -13.19 -6.28 -19.51
N LEU A 561 -12.02 -5.96 -20.06
CA LEU A 561 -11.70 -6.20 -21.48
C LEU A 561 -11.67 -7.70 -21.85
N GLU A 562 -11.12 -8.54 -20.99
CA GLU A 562 -11.05 -9.98 -21.21
C GLU A 562 -12.44 -10.61 -21.11
N ALA A 563 -13.26 -10.14 -20.19
CA ALA A 563 -14.64 -10.61 -19.98
C ALA A 563 -15.49 -10.52 -21.26
N ARG A 564 -15.21 -9.55 -22.10
CA ARG A 564 -15.96 -9.25 -23.32
C ARG A 564 -15.95 -10.39 -24.35
N VAL A 565 -14.86 -11.13 -24.43
CA VAL A 565 -14.62 -12.13 -25.50
C VAL A 565 -14.19 -13.51 -25.00
N MET A 566 -14.03 -13.65 -23.67
CA MET A 566 -13.63 -14.89 -23.04
C MET A 566 -14.84 -15.55 -22.37
N GLY A 567 -14.90 -16.87 -22.35
CA GLY A 567 -15.96 -17.63 -21.68
C GLY A 567 -15.40 -18.51 -20.58
N ALA A 568 -16.11 -18.62 -19.46
CA ALA A 568 -15.88 -19.56 -18.37
C ALA A 568 -17.22 -20.16 -17.94
N ASP A 569 -17.20 -21.30 -17.23
CA ASP A 569 -18.41 -21.96 -16.75
C ASP A 569 -19.10 -21.16 -15.66
N LEU A 570 -18.32 -20.50 -14.80
CA LEU A 570 -18.76 -19.58 -13.74
C LEU A 570 -18.11 -18.22 -13.93
N LEU A 571 -18.92 -17.16 -13.93
CA LEU A 571 -18.45 -15.76 -13.88
C LEU A 571 -18.85 -15.10 -12.56
N ILE A 572 -17.88 -14.53 -11.86
CA ILE A 572 -18.07 -13.77 -10.62
C ILE A 572 -17.79 -12.29 -10.93
N LEU A 573 -18.85 -11.49 -11.00
CA LEU A 573 -18.79 -10.04 -11.17
C LEU A 573 -18.70 -9.42 -9.77
N ALA A 574 -17.56 -8.86 -9.42
CA ALA A 574 -17.28 -8.46 -8.06
C ALA A 574 -16.93 -6.96 -7.90
N GLY A 575 -17.17 -6.44 -6.71
CA GLY A 575 -17.00 -5.00 -6.42
C GLY A 575 -18.08 -4.16 -7.10
N LEU A 576 -19.30 -4.67 -7.23
CA LEU A 576 -20.43 -4.01 -7.89
C LEU A 576 -20.98 -2.85 -7.05
N ASN A 577 -20.10 -1.88 -6.75
CA ASN A 577 -20.42 -0.62 -6.09
C ASN A 577 -20.20 0.56 -7.03
N GLU A 578 -20.98 1.61 -6.88
CA GLU A 578 -20.81 2.86 -7.64
C GLU A 578 -19.45 3.47 -7.32
N GLY A 579 -18.71 3.85 -8.35
CA GLY A 579 -17.33 4.33 -8.22
C GLY A 579 -16.25 3.23 -8.38
N SER A 580 -16.61 1.95 -8.14
CA SER A 580 -15.75 0.79 -8.45
C SER A 580 -16.14 0.16 -9.79
N TRP A 581 -17.38 -0.25 -9.96
CA TRP A 581 -17.90 -0.76 -11.22
C TRP A 581 -19.34 -0.24 -11.46
N PRO A 582 -19.49 0.81 -12.27
CA PRO A 582 -18.50 1.50 -13.11
C PRO A 582 -17.52 2.36 -12.30
N GLU A 583 -16.26 2.38 -12.75
CA GLU A 583 -15.31 3.39 -12.31
C GLU A 583 -15.76 4.77 -12.77
N LEU A 584 -15.72 5.75 -11.87
CA LEU A 584 -16.02 7.13 -12.24
C LEU A 584 -14.90 7.68 -13.13
N PRO A 585 -15.22 8.26 -14.29
CA PRO A 585 -14.21 8.92 -15.10
C PRO A 585 -13.50 9.99 -14.30
N GLY A 586 -12.17 10.00 -14.32
CA GLY A 586 -11.36 11.06 -13.71
C GLY A 586 -11.71 12.42 -14.32
N ALA A 587 -11.57 13.49 -13.53
CA ALA A 587 -11.74 14.83 -14.04
C ALA A 587 -10.67 15.10 -15.13
N ASP A 588 -11.09 15.53 -16.32
CA ASP A 588 -10.18 15.96 -17.36
C ASP A 588 -9.66 17.37 -17.01
N PRO A 589 -8.34 17.55 -16.84
CA PRO A 589 -7.77 18.86 -16.51
C PRO A 589 -7.78 19.83 -17.68
N TRP A 590 -8.02 19.37 -18.92
CA TRP A 590 -7.85 20.15 -20.15
C TRP A 590 -9.17 20.59 -20.76
N LEU A 591 -10.13 19.66 -20.94
CA LEU A 591 -11.35 19.86 -21.70
C LEU A 591 -12.56 19.38 -20.90
N ASN A 592 -13.62 20.18 -20.85
CA ASN A 592 -14.89 19.70 -20.29
C ASN A 592 -15.63 18.82 -21.31
N ARG A 593 -16.72 18.18 -20.84
CA ARG A 593 -17.50 17.21 -21.62
C ARG A 593 -18.04 17.81 -22.96
N LYS A 594 -18.54 19.06 -22.91
CA LYS A 594 -19.06 19.74 -24.11
C LYS A 594 -17.92 20.03 -25.10
N MET A 595 -16.81 20.56 -24.62
CA MET A 595 -15.64 20.85 -25.46
C MET A 595 -15.09 19.60 -26.12
N ARG A 596 -15.08 18.45 -25.43
CA ARG A 596 -14.67 17.15 -26.01
C ARG A 596 -15.65 16.73 -27.12
N ALA A 597 -16.96 16.88 -26.91
CA ALA A 597 -17.96 16.58 -27.92
C ALA A 597 -17.81 17.48 -29.16
N ASP A 598 -17.64 18.79 -28.95
CA ASP A 598 -17.50 19.80 -30.02
C ASP A 598 -16.20 19.58 -30.81
N ALA A 599 -15.14 19.09 -30.15
CA ALA A 599 -13.87 18.73 -30.79
C ALA A 599 -13.89 17.37 -31.50
N GLY A 600 -14.92 16.54 -31.31
CA GLY A 600 -14.98 15.18 -31.85
C GLY A 600 -14.11 14.17 -31.08
N LEU A 601 -13.71 14.50 -29.83
CA LEU A 601 -12.97 13.61 -28.96
C LEU A 601 -13.89 12.65 -28.21
N LEU A 602 -13.31 11.58 -27.65
CA LEU A 602 -14.05 10.59 -26.90
C LEU A 602 -14.61 11.19 -25.60
N LEU A 603 -15.90 10.95 -25.31
CA LEU A 603 -16.49 11.41 -24.06
C LEU A 603 -16.06 10.52 -22.89
N PRO A 604 -15.97 11.08 -21.65
CA PRO A 604 -15.73 10.26 -20.45
C PRO A 604 -16.75 9.16 -20.25
N ASP A 605 -18.01 9.41 -20.63
CA ASP A 605 -19.16 8.48 -20.55
C ASP A 605 -18.93 7.18 -21.36
N ARG A 606 -18.06 7.20 -22.36
CA ARG A 606 -17.64 6.01 -23.10
C ARG A 606 -17.13 4.90 -22.18
N ARG A 607 -16.39 5.24 -21.11
CA ARG A 607 -15.90 4.23 -20.16
C ARG A 607 -17.05 3.56 -19.44
N ILE A 608 -18.08 4.32 -19.09
CA ILE A 608 -19.32 3.80 -18.46
C ILE A 608 -20.04 2.88 -19.44
N GLY A 609 -20.23 3.28 -20.70
CA GLY A 609 -20.88 2.47 -21.72
C GLY A 609 -20.15 1.17 -22.03
N LEU A 610 -18.81 1.19 -22.11
CA LEU A 610 -18.00 -0.02 -22.25
C LEU A 610 -18.12 -0.94 -21.02
N SER A 611 -18.08 -0.38 -19.83
CA SER A 611 -18.31 -1.11 -18.59
C SER A 611 -19.72 -1.71 -18.50
N ALA A 612 -20.74 -1.00 -19.00
CA ALA A 612 -22.11 -1.51 -19.11
C ALA A 612 -22.22 -2.69 -20.09
N HIS A 613 -21.50 -2.61 -21.22
CA HIS A 613 -21.41 -3.71 -22.18
C HIS A 613 -20.74 -4.95 -21.55
N ASP A 614 -19.64 -4.75 -20.81
CA ASP A 614 -18.94 -5.82 -20.13
C ASP A 614 -19.81 -6.46 -19.04
N PHE A 615 -20.59 -5.65 -18.30
CA PHE A 615 -21.59 -6.14 -17.35
C PHE A 615 -22.71 -6.93 -18.05
N GLN A 616 -23.28 -6.41 -19.14
CA GLN A 616 -24.34 -7.09 -19.91
C GLN A 616 -23.85 -8.45 -20.41
N GLN A 617 -22.67 -8.50 -21.01
CA GLN A 617 -22.05 -9.72 -21.54
C GLN A 617 -21.79 -10.75 -20.44
N ALA A 618 -21.24 -10.35 -19.30
CA ALA A 618 -20.88 -11.25 -18.22
C ALA A 618 -22.10 -11.72 -17.41
N ALA A 619 -23.09 -10.84 -17.16
CA ALA A 619 -24.32 -11.20 -16.43
C ALA A 619 -25.22 -12.17 -17.19
N ALA A 620 -25.03 -12.30 -18.50
CA ALA A 620 -25.72 -13.23 -19.37
C ALA A 620 -25.10 -14.64 -19.44
N ALA A 621 -23.98 -14.90 -18.78
CA ALA A 621 -23.26 -16.19 -18.81
C ALA A 621 -24.04 -17.31 -18.12
N GLN A 622 -23.57 -18.57 -18.26
CA GLN A 622 -24.28 -19.76 -17.80
C GLN A 622 -24.54 -19.76 -16.30
N GLU A 623 -23.49 -19.55 -15.49
CA GLU A 623 -23.58 -19.37 -14.03
C GLU A 623 -22.93 -18.04 -13.64
N VAL A 624 -23.64 -17.22 -12.84
CA VAL A 624 -23.24 -15.85 -12.55
C VAL A 624 -23.36 -15.53 -11.07
N TRP A 625 -22.31 -14.92 -10.54
CA TRP A 625 -22.34 -14.27 -9.23
C TRP A 625 -22.28 -12.75 -9.41
N LEU A 626 -23.14 -12.04 -8.68
CA LEU A 626 -23.10 -10.60 -8.53
C LEU A 626 -22.73 -10.31 -7.09
N THR A 627 -21.54 -9.74 -6.85
CA THR A 627 -21.06 -9.53 -5.48
C THR A 627 -20.74 -8.06 -5.23
N ARG A 628 -20.98 -7.61 -4.01
CA ARG A 628 -20.62 -6.29 -3.52
C ARG A 628 -20.40 -6.30 -2.01
N SER A 629 -19.58 -5.38 -1.53
CA SER A 629 -19.48 -5.05 -0.11
C SER A 629 -20.50 -3.96 0.25
N LEU A 630 -21.13 -4.08 1.42
CA LEU A 630 -22.05 -3.07 1.96
C LEU A 630 -21.32 -1.90 2.58
N LYS A 631 -20.06 -2.10 3.00
CA LYS A 631 -19.18 -1.09 3.58
C LYS A 631 -17.79 -1.16 2.96
N SER A 632 -17.16 0.01 2.82
CA SER A 632 -15.75 0.18 2.51
C SER A 632 -15.18 1.17 3.52
N ASP A 633 -14.13 0.78 4.25
CA ASP A 633 -13.47 1.60 5.27
C ASP A 633 -14.45 2.32 6.23
N GLU A 634 -15.39 1.61 6.84
CA GLU A 634 -16.42 2.13 7.75
C GLU A 634 -17.56 2.92 7.07
N ALA A 635 -17.46 3.32 5.80
CA ALA A 635 -18.51 4.02 5.08
C ALA A 635 -19.46 3.05 4.35
N GLU A 636 -20.75 3.33 4.34
CA GLU A 636 -21.73 2.60 3.52
C GLU A 636 -21.48 2.84 2.03
N THR A 637 -21.55 1.77 1.24
CA THR A 637 -21.38 1.83 -0.20
C THR A 637 -22.72 1.93 -0.90
N VAL A 638 -22.72 2.51 -2.10
CA VAL A 638 -23.89 2.55 -2.98
C VAL A 638 -23.78 1.41 -3.99
N PRO A 639 -24.83 0.58 -4.19
CA PRO A 639 -24.77 -0.47 -5.20
C PRO A 639 -24.57 0.16 -6.59
N SER A 640 -23.86 -0.56 -7.46
CA SER A 640 -23.68 -0.18 -8.86
C SER A 640 -25.03 0.12 -9.51
N ARG A 641 -25.07 1.15 -10.37
CA ARG A 641 -26.30 1.56 -11.07
C ARG A 641 -26.98 0.41 -11.79
N TRP A 642 -26.25 -0.56 -12.32
CA TRP A 642 -26.83 -1.71 -13.04
C TRP A 642 -27.47 -2.73 -12.11
N VAL A 643 -26.84 -3.02 -10.98
CA VAL A 643 -27.43 -3.87 -9.92
C VAL A 643 -28.67 -3.20 -9.36
N ASN A 644 -28.62 -1.87 -9.13
CA ASN A 644 -29.76 -1.11 -8.62
C ASN A 644 -30.94 -1.14 -9.64
N ARG A 645 -30.68 -0.96 -10.93
CA ARG A 645 -31.71 -1.06 -11.97
C ARG A 645 -32.29 -2.47 -12.07
N LEU A 646 -31.46 -3.51 -12.07
CA LEU A 646 -31.90 -4.89 -12.11
C LEU A 646 -32.79 -5.25 -10.91
N THR A 647 -32.35 -4.91 -9.71
CA THR A 647 -33.12 -5.21 -8.48
C THR A 647 -34.42 -4.42 -8.39
N ASN A 648 -34.42 -3.15 -8.85
CA ASN A 648 -35.64 -2.33 -8.89
C ASN A 648 -36.65 -2.88 -9.92
N LEU A 649 -36.19 -3.25 -11.12
CA LEU A 649 -37.05 -3.87 -12.13
C LEU A 649 -37.70 -5.16 -11.60
N MET A 650 -36.86 -6.07 -11.03
CA MET A 650 -37.36 -7.33 -10.47
C MET A 650 -38.37 -7.09 -9.33
N THR A 651 -38.07 -6.16 -8.43
CA THR A 651 -38.98 -5.80 -7.31
C THR A 651 -40.31 -5.26 -7.82
N GLY A 652 -40.32 -4.54 -8.95
CA GLY A 652 -41.51 -3.99 -9.61
C GLY A 652 -42.37 -5.01 -10.38
N LEU A 653 -41.92 -6.28 -10.47
CA LEU A 653 -42.59 -7.32 -11.27
C LEU A 653 -43.11 -8.51 -10.43
N PRO A 654 -44.06 -8.31 -9.49
CA PRO A 654 -44.54 -9.38 -8.62
C PRO A 654 -45.29 -10.46 -9.40
N LEU A 655 -45.98 -10.10 -10.52
CA LEU A 655 -46.66 -11.07 -11.38
C LEU A 655 -45.73 -11.96 -12.20
N ARG A 656 -44.44 -11.65 -12.23
CA ARG A 656 -43.37 -12.43 -12.84
C ARG A 656 -42.45 -13.07 -11.78
N PHE A 657 -42.90 -13.11 -10.53
CA PHE A 657 -42.14 -13.64 -9.39
C PHE A 657 -40.80 -12.95 -9.15
N GLY A 658 -40.67 -11.67 -9.53
CA GLY A 658 -39.43 -10.92 -9.41
C GLY A 658 -38.93 -10.79 -7.96
N PRO A 659 -39.78 -10.42 -6.97
CA PRO A 659 -39.37 -10.36 -5.58
C PRO A 659 -38.91 -11.71 -5.02
N GLU A 660 -39.55 -12.81 -5.38
CA GLU A 660 -39.22 -14.18 -4.99
C GLU A 660 -37.89 -14.63 -5.61
N ALA A 661 -37.69 -14.32 -6.89
CA ALA A 661 -36.45 -14.60 -7.61
C ALA A 661 -35.26 -13.86 -6.95
N LEU A 662 -35.43 -12.59 -6.67
CA LEU A 662 -34.40 -11.76 -5.98
C LEU A 662 -34.08 -12.30 -4.57
N LYS A 663 -35.12 -12.67 -3.81
CA LYS A 663 -34.94 -13.32 -2.50
C LYS A 663 -34.14 -14.61 -2.63
N THR A 664 -34.42 -15.42 -3.62
CA THR A 664 -33.71 -16.70 -3.85
C THR A 664 -32.25 -16.48 -4.25
N MET A 665 -31.96 -15.48 -5.10
CA MET A 665 -30.59 -15.10 -5.44
C MET A 665 -29.78 -14.71 -4.19
N ARG A 666 -30.37 -13.88 -3.30
CA ARG A 666 -29.75 -13.49 -2.03
C ARG A 666 -29.61 -14.64 -1.04
N MET A 667 -30.56 -15.56 -0.99
CA MET A 667 -30.45 -16.78 -0.15
C MET A 667 -29.27 -17.65 -0.57
N ARG A 668 -29.00 -17.80 -1.86
CA ARG A 668 -27.80 -18.49 -2.36
C ARG A 668 -26.53 -17.77 -1.91
N GLY A 669 -26.52 -16.44 -1.97
CA GLY A 669 -25.38 -15.64 -1.47
C GLY A 669 -25.19 -15.74 0.04
N ALA A 670 -26.28 -15.70 0.82
CA ALA A 670 -26.24 -15.82 2.27
C ALA A 670 -25.65 -17.16 2.74
N TYR A 671 -25.85 -18.23 2.00
CA TYR A 671 -25.19 -19.52 2.28
C TYR A 671 -23.66 -19.39 2.28
N TRP A 672 -23.08 -18.70 1.31
CA TRP A 672 -21.66 -18.51 1.21
C TRP A 672 -21.13 -17.56 2.29
N LEU A 673 -21.90 -16.52 2.65
CA LEU A 673 -21.55 -15.66 3.76
C LEU A 673 -21.56 -16.40 5.10
N ALA A 674 -22.49 -17.33 5.30
CA ALA A 674 -22.46 -18.21 6.48
C ALA A 674 -21.22 -19.13 6.49
N LEU A 675 -20.76 -19.58 5.32
CA LEU A 675 -19.50 -20.34 5.23
C LEU A 675 -18.27 -19.46 5.56
N THR A 676 -18.27 -18.18 5.14
CA THR A 676 -17.18 -17.25 5.52
C THR A 676 -17.14 -17.04 7.03
N GLU A 677 -18.29 -16.83 7.67
CA GLU A 677 -18.39 -16.70 9.11
C GLU A 677 -17.91 -17.98 9.84
N ALA A 678 -18.34 -19.14 9.37
CA ALA A 678 -17.89 -20.41 9.94
C ALA A 678 -16.37 -20.64 9.78
N ALA A 679 -15.79 -20.22 8.65
CA ALA A 679 -14.36 -20.36 8.36
C ALA A 679 -13.47 -19.43 9.22
N GLU A 680 -13.99 -18.26 9.61
CA GLU A 680 -13.28 -17.26 10.42
C GLU A 680 -13.66 -17.28 11.91
N THR A 681 -14.70 -18.04 12.28
CA THR A 681 -15.09 -18.16 13.69
C THR A 681 -13.97 -18.85 14.49
N PRO A 682 -13.35 -18.16 15.46
CA PRO A 682 -12.31 -18.78 16.27
C PRO A 682 -12.87 -19.89 17.15
N LEU A 683 -12.05 -20.89 17.39
CA LEU A 683 -12.39 -21.88 18.42
C LEU A 683 -12.52 -21.17 19.77
N PRO A 684 -13.55 -21.49 20.56
CA PRO A 684 -13.68 -20.90 21.88
C PRO A 684 -12.46 -21.26 22.73
N SER A 685 -11.80 -20.23 23.23
CA SER A 685 -10.68 -20.36 24.16
C SER A 685 -11.10 -19.81 25.52
N PRO A 686 -10.91 -20.55 26.62
CA PRO A 686 -11.18 -20.01 27.93
C PRO A 686 -10.26 -18.80 28.22
N PRO A 687 -10.74 -17.78 28.95
CA PRO A 687 -9.88 -16.71 29.40
C PRO A 687 -8.74 -17.25 30.26
N ALA A 688 -7.60 -16.58 30.22
CA ALA A 688 -6.47 -16.95 31.06
C ALA A 688 -6.79 -16.71 32.53
N THR A 689 -6.24 -17.53 33.42
CA THR A 689 -6.24 -17.27 34.85
C THR A 689 -5.11 -16.28 35.20
N ARG A 690 -5.24 -15.58 36.31
CA ARG A 690 -4.23 -14.67 36.81
C ARG A 690 -2.91 -15.40 37.06
N PRO A 691 -1.80 -15.11 36.36
CA PRO A 691 -0.59 -15.92 36.45
C PRO A 691 0.21 -15.62 37.71
N SER A 692 0.78 -16.68 38.29
CA SER A 692 1.68 -16.63 39.46
C SER A 692 2.76 -17.71 39.32
N PRO A 693 3.67 -17.61 38.30
CA PRO A 693 4.68 -18.63 38.06
C PRO A 693 5.70 -18.70 39.19
N ALA A 694 6.04 -19.92 39.61
CA ALA A 694 7.07 -20.19 40.59
C ALA A 694 8.25 -20.93 39.92
N PRO A 695 9.22 -20.20 39.35
CA PRO A 695 10.38 -20.79 38.69
C PRO A 695 11.35 -21.42 39.67
N PRO A 696 12.19 -22.40 39.25
CA PRO A 696 13.20 -23.01 40.09
C PRO A 696 14.19 -21.95 40.63
N LEU A 697 14.82 -22.26 41.77
CA LEU A 697 15.68 -21.33 42.49
C LEU A 697 16.87 -20.79 41.65
N GLU A 698 17.38 -21.59 40.72
CA GLU A 698 18.48 -21.23 39.87
C GLU A 698 18.08 -20.13 38.84
N ALA A 699 16.77 -20.10 38.47
CA ALA A 699 16.23 -19.12 37.54
C ALA A 699 15.75 -17.82 38.23
N ARG A 700 15.70 -17.79 39.57
CA ARG A 700 15.33 -16.57 40.31
C ARG A 700 16.45 -15.58 40.38
N PRO A 701 16.17 -14.25 40.37
CA PRO A 701 17.21 -13.24 40.45
C PRO A 701 17.97 -13.31 41.79
N ARG A 702 19.28 -13.22 41.73
CA ARG A 702 20.18 -13.10 42.90
C ARG A 702 20.63 -11.66 43.17
N ALA A 703 20.20 -10.72 42.30
CA ALA A 703 20.43 -9.31 42.48
C ALA A 703 19.28 -8.49 41.88
N LEU A 704 18.85 -7.46 42.53
CA LEU A 704 17.89 -6.47 42.07
C LEU A 704 18.37 -5.05 42.36
N SER A 705 17.94 -4.06 41.57
CA SER A 705 18.16 -2.67 41.87
C SER A 705 17.12 -2.15 42.88
N VAL A 706 17.47 -1.07 43.61
CA VAL A 706 16.56 -0.39 44.53
C VAL A 706 15.24 -0.03 43.87
N THR A 707 15.28 0.44 42.63
CA THR A 707 14.09 0.79 41.84
C THR A 707 13.25 -0.42 41.42
N GLU A 708 13.87 -1.61 41.29
CA GLU A 708 13.14 -2.86 40.97
C GLU A 708 12.37 -3.43 42.16
N ILE A 709 12.73 -3.05 43.41
CA ILE A 709 11.99 -3.50 44.60
C ILE A 709 10.56 -2.99 44.57
N LYS A 710 10.32 -1.77 44.13
CA LYS A 710 8.95 -1.27 43.87
C LYS A 710 8.17 -2.18 42.94
N ARG A 711 8.81 -2.66 41.88
CA ARG A 711 8.18 -3.61 40.94
C ARG A 711 7.93 -4.95 41.60
N LEU A 712 8.89 -5.48 42.36
CA LEU A 712 8.72 -6.73 43.09
C LEU A 712 7.54 -6.69 44.09
N VAL A 713 7.26 -5.53 44.68
CA VAL A 713 6.11 -5.33 45.59
C VAL A 713 4.79 -5.23 44.81
N ARG A 714 4.76 -4.46 43.73
CA ARG A 714 3.51 -4.15 42.99
C ARG A 714 3.17 -5.18 41.92
N ASP A 715 4.17 -5.60 41.13
CA ASP A 715 4.01 -6.52 40.01
C ASP A 715 5.19 -7.52 39.96
N PRO A 716 5.18 -8.53 40.85
CA PRO A 716 6.22 -9.57 40.87
C PRO A 716 6.43 -10.25 39.53
N TYR A 717 5.36 -10.43 38.74
CA TYR A 717 5.41 -11.05 37.42
C TYR A 717 6.39 -10.30 36.47
N ALA A 718 6.47 -8.99 36.58
CA ALA A 718 7.43 -8.19 35.79
C ALA A 718 8.89 -8.54 36.15
N ILE A 719 9.17 -8.88 37.41
CA ILE A 719 10.50 -9.35 37.83
C ILE A 719 10.80 -10.75 37.27
N TYR A 720 9.82 -11.66 37.29
CA TYR A 720 9.94 -12.98 36.66
C TYR A 720 10.21 -12.85 35.15
N ALA A 721 9.40 -12.07 34.41
CA ALA A 721 9.57 -11.89 32.99
C ALA A 721 10.94 -11.28 32.63
N ARG A 722 11.40 -10.29 33.40
CA ARG A 722 12.67 -9.57 33.15
C ARG A 722 13.91 -10.40 33.48
N HIS A 723 13.90 -11.12 34.60
CA HIS A 723 15.10 -11.78 35.14
C HIS A 723 15.12 -13.28 34.88
N SER A 724 14.00 -13.99 35.05
CA SER A 724 13.93 -15.44 34.80
C SER A 724 13.78 -15.74 33.31
N LEU A 725 12.80 -15.10 32.62
CA LEU A 725 12.61 -15.27 31.18
C LEU A 725 13.57 -14.39 30.36
N ARG A 726 14.24 -13.40 30.97
CA ARG A 726 15.16 -12.45 30.35
C ARG A 726 14.54 -11.65 29.21
N LEU A 727 13.24 -11.39 29.26
CA LEU A 727 12.52 -10.58 28.28
C LEU A 727 12.75 -9.11 28.58
N ARG A 728 13.05 -8.35 27.51
CA ARG A 728 13.19 -6.90 27.57
C ARG A 728 12.49 -6.30 26.36
N ALA A 729 11.75 -5.22 26.56
CA ALA A 729 11.22 -4.43 25.47
C ALA A 729 12.38 -3.89 24.62
N LEU A 730 12.19 -3.89 23.30
CA LEU A 730 13.12 -3.20 22.40
C LEU A 730 12.94 -1.69 22.57
N ASP A 731 14.05 -0.97 22.66
CA ASP A 731 14.01 0.48 22.57
C ASP A 731 13.39 0.90 21.23
N PRO A 732 12.56 1.96 21.19
CA PRO A 732 11.97 2.41 19.92
C PRO A 732 13.06 2.83 18.94
N LEU A 733 12.86 2.57 17.65
CA LEU A 733 13.81 2.91 16.58
C LEU A 733 14.00 4.43 16.47
N MET A 734 12.90 5.16 16.48
CA MET A 734 12.87 6.61 16.56
C MET A 734 12.54 6.98 18.01
N ARG A 735 13.55 7.21 18.81
CA ARG A 735 13.36 7.56 20.21
C ARG A 735 12.72 8.94 20.29
N ALA A 736 11.45 8.98 20.70
CA ALA A 736 10.80 10.25 21.01
C ALA A 736 11.50 10.90 22.23
N PRO A 737 11.53 12.23 22.30
CA PRO A 737 12.03 12.94 23.46
C PRO A 737 11.11 12.70 24.66
N ASP A 738 11.39 11.63 25.41
CA ASP A 738 10.59 11.15 26.52
C ASP A 738 11.03 11.74 27.89
N ALA A 739 10.27 11.37 28.92
CA ALA A 739 10.57 11.80 30.28
C ALA A 739 11.90 11.22 30.81
N LEU A 740 12.30 10.01 30.33
CA LEU A 740 13.55 9.37 30.74
C LEU A 740 14.78 10.13 30.18
N MET A 741 14.77 10.46 28.87
CA MET A 741 15.82 11.24 28.23
C MET A 741 15.99 12.60 28.95
N ARG A 742 14.84 13.28 29.20
CA ARG A 742 14.85 14.54 29.95
C ARG A 742 15.42 14.38 31.34
N GLY A 743 15.03 13.31 32.06
CA GLY A 743 15.54 13.01 33.40
C GLY A 743 17.07 12.89 33.41
N THR A 744 17.60 12.01 32.55
CA THR A 744 19.07 11.76 32.47
C THR A 744 19.86 13.04 32.17
N LEU A 745 19.39 13.87 31.21
CA LEU A 745 20.06 15.11 30.87
C LEU A 745 20.01 16.14 32.02
N LEU A 746 18.87 16.21 32.74
CA LEU A 746 18.74 17.12 33.88
C LEU A 746 19.67 16.70 35.05
N HIS A 747 19.77 15.41 35.32
CA HIS A 747 20.76 14.93 36.32
C HIS A 747 22.18 15.32 35.95
N GLU A 748 22.56 15.12 34.68
CA GLU A 748 23.89 15.52 34.16
C GLU A 748 24.14 17.05 34.29
N VAL A 749 23.14 17.88 34.01
CA VAL A 749 23.22 19.35 34.16
C VAL A 749 23.42 19.71 35.61
N LEU A 750 22.62 19.15 36.53
CA LEU A 750 22.70 19.47 37.98
C LEU A 750 23.99 18.95 38.62
N GLU A 751 24.42 17.74 38.27
CA GLU A 751 25.68 17.18 38.71
C GLU A 751 26.85 18.08 38.36
N HIS A 752 26.96 18.47 37.06
CA HIS A 752 28.04 19.35 36.62
C HIS A 752 27.96 20.74 37.24
N PHE A 753 26.74 21.31 37.34
CA PHE A 753 26.55 22.60 37.98
C PHE A 753 26.99 22.60 39.47
N VAL A 754 26.52 21.62 40.23
CA VAL A 754 26.83 21.54 41.66
C VAL A 754 28.32 21.27 41.90
N LYS A 755 28.97 20.43 41.09
CA LYS A 755 30.43 20.22 41.17
C LYS A 755 31.22 21.50 40.88
N ASP A 756 30.85 22.24 39.83
CA ASP A 756 31.52 23.50 39.47
C ASP A 756 31.30 24.55 40.59
N ALA A 757 30.08 24.71 41.10
CA ALA A 757 29.74 25.67 42.16
C ALA A 757 30.34 25.32 43.52
N THR A 758 30.57 24.04 43.81
CA THR A 758 31.27 23.59 44.98
C THR A 758 32.75 23.94 44.92
N SER A 759 33.36 23.88 43.71
CA SER A 759 34.77 24.23 43.48
C SER A 759 34.97 25.75 43.39
N ASP A 760 34.01 26.47 42.83
CA ASP A 760 34.00 27.94 42.73
C ASP A 760 32.60 28.48 43.14
N PRO A 761 32.48 28.96 44.42
CA PRO A 761 31.22 29.48 44.92
C PRO A 761 30.62 30.67 44.15
N THR A 762 31.43 31.37 43.34
CA THR A 762 30.92 32.49 42.51
C THR A 762 30.01 32.01 41.40
N LEU A 763 30.06 30.74 41.04
CA LEU A 763 29.21 30.09 40.05
C LEU A 763 27.82 29.63 40.62
N MET A 764 27.56 29.83 41.92
CA MET A 764 26.27 29.52 42.54
C MET A 764 25.23 30.58 42.15
N THR A 765 24.91 30.65 40.84
CA THR A 765 23.98 31.62 40.26
C THR A 765 23.04 30.96 39.24
N PRO A 766 21.81 31.47 39.09
CA PRO A 766 20.87 30.98 38.06
C PRO A 766 21.42 31.07 36.64
N ASP A 767 22.23 32.10 36.37
CA ASP A 767 22.86 32.30 35.03
C ASP A 767 23.88 31.19 34.73
N ALA A 768 24.68 30.80 35.71
CA ALA A 768 25.65 29.71 35.55
C ALA A 768 24.92 28.35 35.33
N LEU A 769 23.84 28.10 36.05
CA LEU A 769 23.00 26.90 35.85
C LEU A 769 22.37 26.87 34.43
N ASN A 770 21.83 28.00 33.97
CA ASN A 770 21.28 28.12 32.63
C ASN A 770 22.35 27.97 31.53
N THR A 771 23.55 28.49 31.75
CA THR A 771 24.70 28.33 30.86
C THR A 771 25.09 26.84 30.73
N LYS A 772 25.14 26.12 31.86
CA LYS A 772 25.42 24.67 31.88
C LYS A 772 24.32 23.89 31.15
N ALA A 773 23.05 24.23 31.38
CA ALA A 773 21.93 23.64 30.70
C ALA A 773 22.00 23.86 29.19
N ASN A 774 22.35 25.08 28.74
CA ASN A 774 22.53 25.37 27.32
C ASN A 774 23.66 24.54 26.68
N ALA A 775 24.75 24.30 27.41
CA ALA A 775 25.85 23.49 26.90
C ALA A 775 25.48 22.00 26.72
N LEU A 776 24.62 21.43 27.57
CA LEU A 776 24.29 20.01 27.56
C LEU A 776 22.98 19.71 26.82
N ILE A 777 21.89 20.43 27.13
CA ILE A 777 20.59 20.25 26.51
C ILE A 777 20.56 20.89 25.09
N GLY A 778 21.30 21.98 24.91
CA GLY A 778 21.43 22.70 23.65
C GLY A 778 22.20 21.94 22.57
N ASP A 779 22.96 20.90 22.93
CA ASP A 779 23.75 20.06 22.03
C ASP A 779 22.84 19.28 21.09
N PRO A 780 22.92 19.49 19.75
CA PRO A 780 22.13 18.76 18.76
C PRO A 780 22.39 17.24 18.75
N ASP A 781 23.59 16.82 19.13
CA ASP A 781 23.93 15.37 19.15
C ASP A 781 23.27 14.66 20.35
N LYS A 782 23.04 15.38 21.47
CA LYS A 782 22.31 14.86 22.64
C LYS A 782 20.80 14.96 22.48
N VAL A 783 20.28 16.06 21.90
CA VAL A 783 18.85 16.30 21.68
C VAL A 783 18.64 16.75 20.24
N PRO A 784 18.42 15.84 19.30
CA PRO A 784 18.29 16.18 17.87
C PRO A 784 16.99 16.92 17.48
N PHE A 785 16.15 17.29 18.47
CA PHE A 785 14.85 17.92 18.28
C PHE A 785 14.88 19.42 18.69
N PRO A 786 14.97 20.38 17.75
CA PRO A 786 15.17 21.81 18.08
C PRO A 786 14.08 22.39 19.00
N THR A 787 12.80 22.11 18.72
CA THR A 787 11.67 22.60 19.52
C THR A 787 11.69 22.05 20.95
N ILE A 788 12.11 20.79 21.10
CA ILE A 788 12.20 20.14 22.41
C ILE A 788 13.38 20.69 23.22
N ARG A 789 14.52 20.99 22.58
CA ARG A 789 15.63 21.67 23.25
C ARG A 789 15.14 22.96 23.86
N GLN A 790 14.48 23.82 23.11
CA GLN A 790 13.95 25.09 23.59
C GLN A 790 12.95 24.91 24.75
N LEU A 791 12.06 23.93 24.64
CA LEU A 791 11.12 23.62 25.72
C LEU A 791 11.80 23.20 27.01
N TRP A 792 12.81 22.32 26.92
CA TRP A 792 13.52 21.82 28.11
C TRP A 792 14.42 22.90 28.75
N LEU A 793 15.06 23.73 27.94
CA LEU A 793 15.82 24.91 28.41
C LEU A 793 14.89 25.92 29.12
N SER A 794 13.71 26.21 28.55
CA SER A 794 12.73 27.09 29.19
C SER A 794 12.26 26.55 30.55
N ARG A 795 12.01 25.22 30.62
CA ARG A 795 11.65 24.59 31.92
C ARG A 795 12.75 24.64 32.96
N MET A 796 14.01 24.48 32.55
CA MET A 796 15.14 24.62 33.46
C MET A 796 15.24 26.04 33.97
N ALA A 797 15.11 27.05 33.10
CA ALA A 797 15.16 28.46 33.51
C ALA A 797 14.04 28.81 34.51
N GLN A 798 12.86 28.21 34.45
CA GLN A 798 11.76 28.43 35.40
C GLN A 798 12.04 27.91 36.82
N VAL A 799 12.95 26.96 36.98
CA VAL A 799 13.27 26.38 38.29
C VAL A 799 14.63 26.82 38.79
N ALA A 800 15.42 27.56 37.97
CA ALA A 800 16.80 27.90 38.27
C ALA A 800 16.95 28.74 39.54
N ASP A 801 16.12 29.76 39.74
CA ASP A 801 16.21 30.63 40.92
C ASP A 801 15.94 29.83 42.20
N TRP A 802 14.87 29.08 42.23
CA TRP A 802 14.53 28.23 43.39
C TRP A 802 15.61 27.17 43.67
N PHE A 803 16.15 26.56 42.60
CA PHE A 803 17.17 25.53 42.79
C PHE A 803 18.43 26.09 43.40
N VAL A 804 18.93 27.24 42.92
CA VAL A 804 20.14 27.88 43.44
C VAL A 804 19.95 28.35 44.89
N GLU A 805 18.80 28.95 45.22
CA GLU A 805 18.48 29.33 46.60
C GLU A 805 18.47 28.10 47.53
N SER A 806 17.77 27.06 47.16
CA SER A 806 17.67 25.80 47.89
C SER A 806 19.03 25.10 48.02
N GLU A 807 19.83 25.13 46.94
CA GLU A 807 21.18 24.53 46.93
C GLU A 807 22.15 25.29 47.86
N THR A 808 22.10 26.61 47.85
CA THR A 808 22.89 27.42 48.80
C THR A 808 22.52 27.05 50.24
N ALA A 809 21.23 26.85 50.56
CA ALA A 809 20.78 26.43 51.85
C ALA A 809 21.29 25.02 52.21
N ARG A 810 21.25 24.07 51.29
CA ARG A 810 21.77 22.71 51.50
C ARG A 810 23.24 22.67 51.76
N GLN A 811 24.05 23.42 50.96
CA GLN A 811 25.51 23.45 51.15
C GLN A 811 25.94 24.17 52.44
N SER A 812 25.06 24.98 53.07
CA SER A 812 25.31 25.55 54.39
C SER A 812 25.22 24.50 55.52
N ILE A 813 24.56 23.37 55.26
CA ILE A 813 24.33 22.27 56.22
C ILE A 813 25.33 21.14 55.99
N ALA A 814 25.47 20.69 54.73
CA ALA A 814 26.32 19.57 54.36
C ALA A 814 27.01 19.85 53.02
N SER A 815 28.22 19.33 52.82
CA SER A 815 28.99 19.50 51.60
C SER A 815 28.82 18.30 50.64
N PRO A 816 28.67 18.53 49.35
CA PRO A 816 28.61 17.45 48.35
C PRO A 816 29.87 16.57 48.41
N ALA A 817 29.68 15.29 48.60
CA ALA A 817 30.80 14.32 48.70
C ALA A 817 30.85 13.36 47.50
N LYS A 818 29.68 12.88 47.01
CA LYS A 818 29.60 11.95 45.88
C LYS A 818 28.40 12.27 45.02
N PHE A 819 28.57 12.02 43.71
CA PHE A 819 27.50 12.12 42.68
C PHE A 819 27.46 10.82 41.88
N GLU A 820 26.27 10.40 41.48
CA GLU A 820 26.03 9.18 40.67
C GLU A 820 26.84 7.98 41.22
N VAL A 821 26.87 7.85 42.54
CA VAL A 821 27.73 6.85 43.18
C VAL A 821 27.02 5.47 43.19
N HIS A 822 27.72 4.49 42.62
CA HIS A 822 27.23 3.10 42.64
C HIS A 822 27.37 2.47 44.03
N GLY A 823 26.38 1.62 44.35
CA GLY A 823 26.36 0.90 45.60
C GLY A 823 25.90 -0.55 45.45
N LYS A 824 26.42 -1.41 46.32
CA LYS A 824 26.05 -2.82 46.48
C LYS A 824 25.99 -3.17 47.96
N ALA A 825 24.90 -3.76 48.39
CA ALA A 825 24.77 -4.27 49.74
C ALA A 825 24.32 -5.74 49.70
N ASP A 826 25.13 -6.63 50.27
CA ASP A 826 24.88 -8.07 50.22
C ASP A 826 24.07 -8.52 51.43
N ILE A 827 23.23 -9.53 51.19
CA ILE A 827 22.61 -10.36 52.23
C ILE A 827 23.26 -11.77 52.18
N PRO A 828 24.40 -11.98 52.86
CA PRO A 828 25.19 -13.20 52.70
C PRO A 828 24.43 -14.47 53.01
N ALA A 829 23.51 -14.44 53.98
CA ALA A 829 22.67 -15.60 54.36
C ALA A 829 21.76 -16.07 53.24
N LEU A 830 21.40 -15.19 52.30
CA LEU A 830 20.50 -15.47 51.15
C LEU A 830 21.26 -15.56 49.80
N GLY A 831 22.55 -15.19 49.79
CA GLY A 831 23.29 -15.08 48.54
C GLY A 831 22.68 -14.05 47.59
N PHE A 832 22.18 -12.95 48.12
CA PHE A 832 21.45 -11.90 47.38
C PHE A 832 22.12 -10.55 47.51
N THR A 833 22.17 -9.76 46.43
CA THR A 833 22.76 -8.42 46.36
C THR A 833 21.72 -7.36 45.99
N LEU A 834 21.53 -6.32 46.83
CA LEU A 834 20.82 -5.11 46.46
C LEU A 834 21.80 -4.14 45.79
N LYS A 835 21.43 -3.62 44.61
CA LYS A 835 22.19 -2.62 43.86
C LYS A 835 21.48 -1.28 43.86
N GLY A 836 22.23 -0.18 43.95
CA GLY A 836 21.69 1.19 43.91
C GLY A 836 22.67 2.12 43.21
N THR A 837 22.17 3.25 42.76
CA THR A 837 22.99 4.41 42.40
C THR A 837 22.35 5.61 43.05
N ALA A 838 23.03 6.25 43.96
CA ALA A 838 22.56 7.47 44.61
C ALA A 838 22.95 8.67 43.75
N ASP A 839 21.98 9.50 43.38
CA ASP A 839 22.21 10.69 42.55
C ASP A 839 23.23 11.63 43.24
N ARG A 840 23.07 11.79 44.56
CA ARG A 840 23.94 12.65 45.33
C ARG A 840 23.99 12.26 46.82
N ILE A 841 25.19 12.25 47.41
CA ILE A 841 25.41 12.08 48.84
C ILE A 841 26.27 13.24 49.32
N ASP A 842 25.76 14.00 50.32
CA ASP A 842 26.48 15.07 51.01
C ASP A 842 26.86 14.61 52.43
N ILE A 843 27.88 15.22 53.00
CA ILE A 843 28.35 14.92 54.33
C ILE A 843 28.37 16.20 55.16
N ASP A 844 27.75 16.18 56.33
CA ASP A 844 27.75 17.31 57.26
C ASP A 844 29.02 17.35 58.08
N THR A 845 29.19 18.44 58.85
CA THR A 845 30.36 18.66 59.72
C THR A 845 30.49 17.63 60.87
N ARG A 846 29.42 16.85 61.16
CA ARG A 846 29.42 15.79 62.17
C ARG A 846 29.70 14.43 61.57
N GLY A 847 29.81 14.33 60.24
CA GLY A 847 30.01 13.12 59.51
C GLY A 847 28.71 12.39 59.17
N GLY A 848 27.54 12.99 59.43
CA GLY A 848 26.23 12.51 59.01
C GLY A 848 26.04 12.67 57.50
N ALA A 849 25.32 11.72 56.89
CA ALA A 849 25.10 11.75 55.45
C ALA A 849 23.69 12.28 55.13
N HIS A 850 23.61 13.01 54.01
CA HIS A 850 22.41 13.51 53.39
C HIS A 850 22.29 12.95 51.98
N ILE A 851 21.22 12.23 51.66
CA ILE A 851 20.96 11.57 50.35
C ILE A 851 19.92 12.37 49.59
N TYR A 852 20.22 12.74 48.37
CA TYR A 852 19.30 13.46 47.51
C TYR A 852 19.11 12.72 46.18
N ASP A 853 17.83 12.70 45.71
CA ASP A 853 17.44 12.14 44.42
C ASP A 853 16.61 13.17 43.65
N TYR A 854 16.99 13.44 42.41
CA TYR A 854 16.36 14.45 41.57
C TYR A 854 15.17 13.87 40.75
N LYS A 855 14.02 14.53 40.82
CA LYS A 855 12.83 14.15 40.06
C LYS A 855 12.39 15.29 39.15
N THR A 856 12.28 15.01 37.86
CA THR A 856 11.80 15.98 36.83
C THR A 856 10.28 16.20 36.87
N GLY A 857 9.56 15.41 37.62
CA GLY A 857 8.11 15.46 37.83
C GLY A 857 7.76 15.55 39.32
N THR A 858 6.55 15.11 39.64
CA THR A 858 6.08 15.08 41.04
C THR A 858 6.85 14.03 41.85
N ALA A 859 7.44 14.41 42.97
CA ALA A 859 8.08 13.48 43.90
C ALA A 859 7.05 12.59 44.61
N PRO A 860 7.42 11.38 45.01
CA PRO A 860 6.54 10.47 45.77
C PRO A 860 6.07 11.11 47.08
N THR A 861 4.81 10.92 47.41
CA THR A 861 4.23 11.36 48.70
C THR A 861 4.74 10.51 49.86
N LYS A 862 4.64 11.01 51.11
CA LYS A 862 5.04 10.26 52.29
C LYS A 862 4.40 8.85 52.35
N LYS A 863 3.09 8.74 52.05
CA LYS A 863 2.40 7.45 52.04
C LYS A 863 2.91 6.51 50.95
N GLU A 864 3.27 7.05 49.77
CA GLU A 864 3.87 6.23 48.72
C GLU A 864 5.26 5.73 49.14
N GLN A 865 6.05 6.53 49.80
CA GLN A 865 7.37 6.13 50.33
C GLN A 865 7.24 5.07 51.42
N GLU A 866 6.25 5.18 52.32
CA GLU A 866 6.01 4.21 53.38
C GLU A 866 5.64 2.83 52.83
N HIS A 867 4.89 2.75 51.71
CA HIS A 867 4.31 1.49 51.25
C HIS A 867 4.91 0.90 49.95
N PHE A 868 5.35 1.76 49.04
CA PHE A 868 5.72 1.30 47.69
C PHE A 868 7.06 1.84 47.21
N GLU A 869 7.34 3.15 47.35
CA GLU A 869 8.52 3.82 46.84
C GLU A 869 9.63 3.93 47.90
N LYS A 870 10.24 2.79 48.19
CA LYS A 870 11.24 2.69 49.24
C LYS A 870 12.67 3.06 48.78
N GLN A 871 12.85 3.77 47.64
CA GLN A 871 14.16 4.06 47.06
C GLN A 871 15.12 4.73 48.08
N LEU A 872 14.79 5.93 48.58
CA LEU A 872 15.64 6.64 49.50
C LEU A 872 15.82 5.91 50.85
N LEU A 873 14.80 5.19 51.33
CA LEU A 873 14.89 4.41 52.56
C LEU A 873 15.85 3.22 52.41
N LEU A 874 15.85 2.54 51.28
CA LEU A 874 16.78 1.46 50.95
C LEU A 874 18.19 1.98 50.71
N GLU A 875 18.35 3.13 50.03
CA GLU A 875 19.65 3.77 49.86
C GLU A 875 20.24 4.19 51.20
N ALA A 876 19.41 4.73 52.12
CA ALA A 876 19.85 5.02 53.50
C ALA A 876 20.30 3.75 54.23
N ALA A 877 19.54 2.64 54.09
CA ALA A 877 19.94 1.37 54.69
C ALA A 877 21.23 0.82 54.06
N MET A 878 21.42 0.94 52.76
CA MET A 878 22.66 0.54 52.05
C MET A 878 23.86 1.35 52.57
N LEU A 879 23.71 2.66 52.78
CA LEU A 879 24.81 3.53 53.26
C LEU A 879 25.23 3.15 54.70
N ILE A 880 24.28 2.86 55.58
CA ILE A 880 24.59 2.39 56.95
C ILE A 880 25.38 1.07 56.90
N LYS A 881 25.11 0.21 55.90
CA LYS A 881 25.86 -1.05 55.73
C LYS A 881 27.17 -0.89 54.93
N GLY A 882 27.57 0.34 54.59
CA GLY A 882 28.79 0.60 53.81
C GLY A 882 28.68 0.14 52.34
N GLY A 883 27.48 0.16 51.79
CA GLY A 883 27.21 -0.37 50.47
C GLY A 883 27.55 0.56 49.29
N PHE A 884 28.01 1.80 49.51
CA PHE A 884 28.37 2.74 48.46
C PHE A 884 29.88 2.87 48.22
N ASP A 885 30.28 2.88 46.96
CA ASP A 885 31.70 2.90 46.56
C ASP A 885 32.47 4.13 47.10
N GLY A 886 33.52 3.88 47.90
CA GLY A 886 34.39 4.92 48.43
C GLY A 886 33.74 5.77 49.52
N LEU A 887 32.75 5.22 50.21
CA LEU A 887 32.17 5.77 51.45
C LEU A 887 32.16 4.71 52.55
N ASP A 888 32.62 5.07 53.71
CA ASP A 888 32.50 4.22 54.92
C ASP A 888 31.07 4.20 55.42
N PRO A 889 30.65 3.18 56.20
CA PRO A 889 29.36 3.16 56.86
C PRO A 889 29.09 4.44 57.65
N ARG A 890 27.91 5.06 57.37
CA ARG A 890 27.54 6.34 58.02
C ARG A 890 26.06 6.34 58.37
N PHE A 891 25.76 7.08 59.45
CA PHE A 891 24.41 7.44 59.81
C PHE A 891 23.81 8.42 58.80
N VAL A 892 22.55 8.20 58.41
CA VAL A 892 21.82 9.07 57.46
C VAL A 892 20.95 10.05 58.28
N GLU A 893 21.36 11.31 58.26
CA GLU A 893 20.62 12.37 58.93
C GLU A 893 19.39 12.81 58.14
N ARG A 894 19.49 12.81 56.79
CA ARG A 894 18.43 13.25 55.91
C ARG A 894 18.45 12.46 54.59
N ALA A 895 17.28 12.16 54.09
CA ALA A 895 17.10 11.75 52.69
C ALA A 895 15.92 12.52 52.09
N ALA A 896 16.02 13.02 50.87
CA ALA A 896 14.94 13.80 50.27
C ALA A 896 14.92 13.70 48.73
N PHE A 897 13.70 13.67 48.17
CA PHE A 897 13.50 13.90 46.75
C PHE A 897 13.49 15.40 46.45
N ILE A 898 14.22 15.82 45.43
CA ILE A 898 14.23 17.20 44.91
C ILE A 898 13.37 17.21 43.63
N SER A 899 12.13 17.71 43.73
CA SER A 899 11.21 17.85 42.63
C SER A 899 11.48 19.13 41.86
N LEU A 900 11.83 19.01 40.57
CA LEU A 900 12.08 20.11 39.63
C LEU A 900 10.83 20.39 38.75
N LYS A 901 9.64 20.15 39.27
CA LYS A 901 8.38 20.42 38.55
C LYS A 901 8.21 21.92 38.36
N PRO A 902 8.15 22.41 37.12
CA PRO A 902 7.91 23.83 36.86
C PRO A 902 6.61 24.32 37.54
N GLY A 903 6.71 25.45 38.26
CA GLY A 903 5.59 26.07 38.99
C GLY A 903 5.33 25.48 40.39
N ASP A 904 5.92 24.32 40.77
CA ASP A 904 5.82 23.72 42.11
C ASP A 904 7.08 22.92 42.44
N PRO A 905 8.30 23.56 42.34
CA PRO A 905 9.54 22.91 42.76
C PRO A 905 9.57 22.81 44.30
N LYS A 906 10.00 21.65 44.84
CA LYS A 906 10.01 21.43 46.28
C LYS A 906 10.91 20.25 46.67
N GLU A 907 11.31 20.24 47.92
CA GLU A 907 11.92 19.09 48.56
C GLU A 907 10.83 18.26 49.28
N VAL A 908 10.93 16.94 49.14
CA VAL A 908 10.02 15.99 49.81
C VAL A 908 10.89 15.03 50.65
N PRO A 909 10.95 15.21 51.95
CA PRO A 909 11.81 14.40 52.82
C PRO A 909 11.28 12.94 52.88
N ALA A 910 12.23 11.99 52.96
CA ALA A 910 11.90 10.62 53.30
C ALA A 910 11.56 10.50 54.80
N PRO A 911 10.61 9.65 55.18
CA PRO A 911 10.14 9.54 56.57
C PRO A 911 11.08 8.68 57.43
N LEU A 912 12.34 9.10 57.57
CA LEU A 912 13.36 8.38 58.35
C LEU A 912 13.03 8.22 59.83
N GLU A 913 12.28 9.19 60.42
CA GLU A 913 11.83 9.13 61.82
C GLU A 913 10.79 8.05 62.06
N ASP A 914 9.91 7.80 61.04
CA ASP A 914 8.84 6.78 61.15
C ASP A 914 9.30 5.41 60.60
N MET A 915 10.31 5.44 59.74
CA MET A 915 10.83 4.28 58.97
C MET A 915 12.36 4.19 59.16
N ASP A 916 12.75 3.60 60.30
CA ASP A 916 14.19 3.37 60.56
C ASP A 916 14.83 2.54 59.42
N PRO A 917 15.94 3.01 58.85
CA PRO A 917 16.60 2.27 57.79
C PRO A 917 17.03 0.84 58.13
N GLU A 918 17.35 0.55 59.39
CA GLU A 918 17.67 -0.82 59.83
C GLU A 918 16.42 -1.72 59.75
N LYS A 919 15.29 -1.22 60.17
CA LYS A 919 14.02 -1.93 60.08
C LYS A 919 13.59 -2.11 58.63
N VAL A 920 13.79 -1.11 57.79
CA VAL A 920 13.54 -1.24 56.33
C VAL A 920 14.42 -2.31 55.70
N TRP A 921 15.65 -2.46 56.13
CA TRP A 921 16.55 -3.53 55.69
C TRP A 921 16.07 -4.91 56.15
N GLU A 922 15.54 -5.02 57.36
CA GLU A 922 14.93 -6.28 57.85
C GLU A 922 13.68 -6.66 57.04
N GLU A 923 12.79 -5.70 56.82
CA GLU A 923 11.59 -5.91 55.97
C GLU A 923 11.94 -6.33 54.54
N PHE A 924 12.97 -5.68 53.97
CA PHE A 924 13.52 -6.04 52.65
C PHE A 924 14.10 -7.44 52.68
N THR A 925 14.87 -7.81 53.69
CA THR A 925 15.43 -9.16 53.86
C THR A 925 14.32 -10.23 53.94
N GLN A 926 13.25 -9.94 54.67
CA GLN A 926 12.07 -10.83 54.72
C GLN A 926 11.36 -10.97 53.39
N LEU A 927 11.21 -9.86 52.62
CA LEU A 927 10.63 -9.86 51.29
C LEU A 927 11.47 -10.76 50.36
N ILE A 928 12.78 -10.63 50.36
CA ILE A 928 13.66 -11.44 49.49
C ILE A 928 13.61 -12.92 49.95
N THR A 929 13.61 -13.19 51.23
CA THR A 929 13.48 -14.56 51.75
C THR A 929 12.18 -15.21 51.25
N ALA A 930 11.06 -14.49 51.26
CA ALA A 930 9.79 -15.00 50.73
C ALA A 930 9.85 -15.31 49.23
N TYR A 931 10.56 -14.53 48.42
CA TYR A 931 10.71 -14.79 46.96
C TYR A 931 11.84 -15.77 46.63
N LEU A 932 12.60 -16.21 47.60
CA LEU A 932 13.53 -17.34 47.45
C LEU A 932 12.90 -18.68 47.89
N ASP A 933 11.68 -18.65 48.44
CA ASP A 933 10.90 -19.85 48.68
C ASP A 933 10.44 -20.48 47.34
N PRO A 934 10.78 -21.75 47.02
CA PRO A 934 10.41 -22.40 45.77
C PRO A 934 8.91 -22.34 45.43
N ASP A 935 8.07 -22.40 46.47
CA ASP A 935 6.60 -22.45 46.29
C ASP A 935 5.98 -21.05 46.08
N LYS A 936 6.76 -20.00 46.30
CA LYS A 936 6.28 -18.62 46.10
C LYS A 936 6.24 -18.24 44.64
N GLY A 937 5.04 -18.02 44.11
CA GLY A 937 4.82 -17.53 42.77
C GLY A 937 5.02 -16.00 42.61
N PHE A 938 5.43 -15.60 41.44
CA PHE A 938 5.56 -14.19 41.00
C PHE A 938 4.23 -13.73 40.43
N THR A 939 3.30 -13.34 41.28
CA THR A 939 1.93 -12.94 40.90
C THR A 939 1.87 -11.66 40.07
N ALA A 940 1.11 -11.65 38.99
CA ALA A 940 0.87 -10.46 38.18
C ALA A 940 -0.03 -9.44 38.91
N ARG A 941 0.30 -8.14 38.86
CA ARG A 941 -0.43 -7.01 39.43
C ARG A 941 -0.90 -7.25 40.86
N ARG A 942 0.05 -7.60 41.74
CA ARG A 942 -0.24 -8.02 43.11
C ARG A 942 -0.79 -6.89 43.97
N ALA A 943 -0.34 -5.67 43.85
CA ALA A 943 -0.75 -4.53 44.65
C ALA A 943 -1.12 -3.33 43.79
N LEU A 944 -1.99 -2.48 44.38
CA LEU A 944 -2.62 -1.30 43.80
C LEU A 944 -1.87 -0.65 42.60
N MET A 945 -2.33 -0.98 41.41
CA MET A 945 -2.05 -0.26 40.16
C MET A 945 -3.38 0.28 39.68
N LYS A 946 -3.37 1.47 39.05
CA LYS A 946 -4.56 2.01 38.39
C LYS A 946 -4.83 1.14 37.16
N ASP A 947 -6.08 1.00 36.77
CA ASP A 947 -6.44 0.26 35.54
C ASP A 947 -5.83 0.88 34.28
N THR A 948 -5.51 2.18 34.36
CA THR A 948 -4.82 2.92 33.30
C THR A 948 -3.29 2.74 33.29
N ASP A 949 -2.70 2.09 34.30
CA ASP A 949 -1.26 1.84 34.35
C ASP A 949 -0.92 0.68 33.41
N ILE A 950 -0.28 0.97 32.31
CA ILE A 950 0.22 -0.01 31.33
C ILE A 950 1.58 -0.52 31.81
N ALA A 951 1.70 -1.82 32.00
CA ALA A 951 2.98 -2.46 32.34
C ALA A 951 3.57 -3.17 31.12
N ASP A 952 4.91 -3.21 31.02
CA ASP A 952 5.64 -3.79 29.88
C ASP A 952 5.25 -5.25 29.55
N TYR A 953 4.70 -5.99 30.54
CA TYR A 953 4.39 -7.41 30.43
C TYR A 953 2.90 -7.73 30.54
N ASP A 954 2.01 -6.75 30.41
CA ASP A 954 0.56 -6.96 30.48
C ASP A 954 0.06 -7.94 29.41
N HIS A 955 0.56 -7.85 28.17
CA HIS A 955 0.24 -8.81 27.12
C HIS A 955 0.72 -10.23 27.43
N LEU A 956 1.91 -10.37 28.04
CA LEU A 956 2.44 -11.68 28.44
C LEU A 956 1.63 -12.30 29.56
N SER A 957 1.21 -11.50 30.53
CA SER A 957 0.35 -11.94 31.64
C SER A 957 -1.11 -12.10 31.23
N ARG A 958 -1.48 -11.69 29.98
CA ARG A 958 -2.85 -11.68 29.47
C ARG A 958 -3.80 -10.86 30.37
N PHE A 959 -3.29 -9.74 30.94
CA PHE A 959 -4.10 -8.80 31.69
C PHE A 959 -5.25 -8.24 30.83
N GLY A 960 -6.46 -8.23 31.39
CA GLY A 960 -7.70 -7.93 30.70
C GLY A 960 -8.57 -9.17 30.42
N GLU A 961 -8.01 -10.40 30.53
CA GLU A 961 -8.77 -11.65 30.53
C GLU A 961 -9.10 -12.13 31.96
N TRP A 962 -8.40 -11.63 32.94
CA TRP A 962 -8.62 -11.87 34.39
C TRP A 962 -8.68 -10.55 35.15
N ASP A 963 -9.32 -10.55 36.34
CA ASP A 963 -9.42 -9.39 37.23
C ASP A 963 -8.35 -9.43 38.32
N VAL A 964 -7.94 -8.25 38.83
CA VAL A 964 -6.97 -8.16 39.92
C VAL A 964 -7.46 -8.73 41.24
N THR A 965 -8.78 -8.95 41.39
CA THR A 965 -9.41 -9.60 42.52
C THR A 965 -9.44 -11.14 42.39
N ASP A 966 -9.14 -11.67 41.19
CA ASP A 966 -9.06 -13.11 40.97
C ASP A 966 -7.93 -13.73 41.80
N GLN A 967 -8.22 -14.86 42.40
CA GLN A 967 -7.25 -15.60 43.18
C GLN A 967 -6.18 -16.22 42.27
N ALA A 968 -4.92 -15.84 42.48
CA ALA A 968 -3.81 -16.40 41.72
C ALA A 968 -3.25 -17.64 42.44
N GLU A 969 -3.14 -18.74 41.73
CA GLU A 969 -2.49 -19.96 42.24
C GLU A 969 -1.03 -20.01 41.76
N SER A 970 -0.12 -20.38 42.70
CA SER A 970 1.30 -20.57 42.34
C SER A 970 1.44 -21.79 41.44
N GLU A 971 2.02 -21.57 40.27
CA GLU A 971 2.34 -22.62 39.30
C GLU A 971 3.83 -22.93 39.35
N THR A 972 4.18 -24.12 39.85
CA THR A 972 5.59 -24.58 39.91
C THR A 972 6.06 -24.92 38.50
N LEU A 973 7.12 -24.22 38.04
CA LEU A 973 7.77 -24.46 36.76
C LEU A 973 8.98 -25.38 36.93
N THR A 974 9.21 -26.30 35.99
CA THR A 974 10.33 -27.27 35.99
C THR A 974 11.40 -26.89 34.99
#